data_d1a753c280a8dace3027d4428a5aa850
#
_entry.id   d1a753c280a8dace3027d4428a5aa850
#
_cell.length_a   1.000
_cell.length_b   1.000
_cell.length_c   1.000
_cell.angle_alpha   90.00
_cell.angle_beta   90.00
_cell.angle_gamma   90.00
#
_symmetry.space_group_name_H-M   'P 1'
#
loop_
_entity.id
_entity.type
_entity.pdbx_description
1 polymer ?
#
loop_
_entity_poly.entity_id
_entity_poly.type
_entity_poly.pdbx_seq_one_letter_code
_entity_poly.pdbx_strand_id
1 'polypeptide(L)'
;MNRTAALLLTLLVALMPLAGCISDGVDGNDGAPGETGAQGLPGQDGADGLDGVDGLNGTDGANGADGADGADGSNGTDGLDGKSTLIRTFIESPGEVCAGGGVGLQVGIDDNGDGFLAAVEIDETVYVCDGANGQDGAEGGSTAEMMLSDSIRLSKSDGCPAGGRLMAFGLDDGDNGGTAGNGLLESGEIDDQTTYCSDQRVSFVDDARPGTTGSKPVAYQGMRISIEDTLYFAADDGVHGYELWGYNSTTDEMWMVADIRQGADGSFPGYLLAVKHGTQFFFGAYTDDNGTELWAHDHTTGATWMAANVNNYPAPDGSNPGDDIEIMYGDILYFSAFTGAYGTELWAYNTITQNTWLVKDIHGGSSANPGWYMHFLHNDVLYFTARDNGNVHDLWAHNQSNGTTWKVVGFGPDPMAHPGQYMDHLIGDTVYFDAQTPMGRELLAYNLLNHTTWMVADLELGQASSNPGEHMSLLVGDTLLFDTADDSLWAHDTSNGTTWRVMQHTGTNAGEGTHETVVGTMAFFQAQDNAGGAELWAFDAHTGQAFRAADIVPGLDGSNPGQNMMVGLSGVLYFDASTHSTGRELWAHDPADGSTWVVADIAYDDPNYTTPDPSSNPARSFWAFHNGCLFFDAYESETGREMWKMCLEHTITYGV
;
A
#
# COMPACT_ATOMS: atom_id res chain seq x y z
N MET A 1 0.50 -56.83 11.51
CA MET A 1 -0.24 -56.86 12.78
C MET A 1 -0.78 -55.48 12.99
N ASN A 2 -1.91 -55.41 12.70
CA ASN A 2 -3.16 -54.78 13.09
C ASN A 2 -3.31 -53.29 12.80
N ARG A 3 -4.00 -53.05 11.68
CA ARG A 3 -4.59 -51.76 11.27
C ARG A 3 -5.80 -51.31 12.14
N THR A 4 -6.09 -51.97 13.24
CA THR A 4 -7.23 -51.68 14.14
C THR A 4 -6.87 -50.86 15.37
N ALA A 5 -5.59 -50.58 15.63
CA ALA A 5 -5.16 -49.77 16.78
C ALA A 5 -5.06 -48.25 16.45
N ALA A 6 -5.00 -47.88 15.17
CA ALA A 6 -4.90 -46.48 14.76
C ALA A 6 -6.26 -45.77 14.69
N LEU A 7 -7.37 -46.51 14.57
CA LEU A 7 -8.71 -45.92 14.48
C LEU A 7 -9.37 -45.63 15.84
N LEU A 8 -8.84 -46.19 16.94
CA LEU A 8 -9.38 -45.95 18.28
C LEU A 8 -8.74 -44.74 18.98
N LEU A 9 -7.58 -44.25 18.49
CA LEU A 9 -6.90 -43.11 19.10
C LEU A 9 -7.40 -41.77 18.50
N THR A 10 -7.95 -41.80 17.30
CA THR A 10 -8.54 -40.61 16.65
C THR A 10 -9.96 -40.30 17.14
N LEU A 11 -10.64 -41.23 17.75
CA LEU A 11 -12.00 -41.02 18.28
C LEU A 11 -12.01 -40.54 19.75
N LEU A 12 -10.88 -40.61 20.46
CA LEU A 12 -10.79 -40.20 21.87
C LEU A 12 -10.32 -38.77 22.07
N VAL A 13 -9.80 -38.11 21.02
CA VAL A 13 -9.40 -36.68 21.06
C VAL A 13 -10.55 -35.73 20.71
N ALA A 14 -11.65 -36.26 20.16
CA ALA A 14 -12.83 -35.44 19.76
C ALA A 14 -13.86 -35.20 20.88
N LEU A 15 -13.59 -35.60 22.14
CA LEU A 15 -14.55 -35.52 23.25
C LEU A 15 -13.94 -34.95 24.54
N MET A 16 -13.12 -33.90 24.45
CA MET A 16 -12.83 -33.08 25.62
C MET A 16 -13.43 -31.70 25.42
N PRO A 17 -14.38 -31.27 26.26
CA PRO A 17 -14.88 -29.91 26.22
C PRO A 17 -13.78 -28.98 26.77
N LEU A 18 -13.25 -28.08 25.96
CA LEU A 18 -12.52 -26.94 26.45
C LEU A 18 -13.51 -26.00 27.17
N ALA A 19 -13.47 -26.03 28.49
CA ALA A 19 -14.04 -24.96 29.30
C ALA A 19 -12.99 -23.90 29.43
N GLY A 20 -13.07 -22.87 28.58
CA GLY A 20 -12.35 -21.62 28.72
C GLY A 20 -13.36 -20.50 28.54
N CYS A 21 -13.77 -19.90 29.65
CA CYS A 21 -14.58 -18.69 29.63
C CYS A 21 -13.74 -17.52 29.16
N ILE A 22 -14.01 -17.05 27.95
CA ILE A 22 -13.84 -15.66 27.57
C ILE A 22 -15.24 -15.22 27.16
N SER A 23 -15.75 -14.19 27.80
CA SER A 23 -17.02 -13.58 27.46
C SER A 23 -16.79 -12.70 26.23
N ASP A 24 -16.81 -13.32 25.07
CA ASP A 24 -16.96 -12.59 23.83
C ASP A 24 -18.41 -12.14 23.71
N GLY A 25 -18.59 -10.94 23.21
CA GLY A 25 -19.91 -10.37 22.98
C GLY A 25 -20.77 -11.35 22.20
N VAL A 26 -22.05 -11.43 22.57
CA VAL A 26 -23.01 -12.31 21.92
C VAL A 26 -23.15 -11.86 20.49
N ASP A 27 -22.52 -12.61 19.57
CA ASP A 27 -22.83 -12.47 18.15
C ASP A 27 -24.33 -12.64 17.97
N GLY A 28 -24.97 -11.70 17.31
CA GLY A 28 -26.37 -11.79 16.96
C GLY A 28 -26.59 -13.09 16.18
N ASN A 29 -27.57 -13.88 16.60
CA ASN A 29 -27.91 -15.09 15.86
C ASN A 29 -28.20 -14.72 14.42
N ASP A 30 -27.49 -15.34 13.49
CA ASP A 30 -27.84 -15.32 12.08
C ASP A 30 -29.30 -15.67 11.93
N GLY A 31 -30.04 -14.84 11.19
CA GLY A 31 -31.44 -15.12 10.89
C GLY A 31 -31.53 -16.47 10.18
N ALA A 32 -32.45 -17.32 10.63
CA ALA A 32 -32.68 -18.60 9.98
C ALA A 32 -32.90 -18.38 8.47
N PRO A 33 -32.28 -19.18 7.58
CA PRO A 33 -32.54 -19.09 6.15
C PRO A 33 -34.03 -19.12 5.87
N GLY A 34 -34.52 -18.23 5.00
CA GLY A 34 -35.93 -18.23 4.56
C GLY A 34 -36.29 -19.60 3.97
N GLU A 35 -37.47 -20.09 4.32
CA GLU A 35 -37.95 -21.35 3.73
C GLU A 35 -38.09 -21.18 2.22
N THR A 36 -37.57 -22.12 1.46
CA THR A 36 -37.70 -22.19 0.01
C THR A 36 -39.22 -22.15 -0.33
N GLY A 37 -39.63 -21.20 -1.16
CA GLY A 37 -41.00 -21.11 -1.60
C GLY A 37 -41.48 -22.42 -2.20
N ALA A 38 -42.72 -22.81 -1.88
CA ALA A 38 -43.33 -24.03 -2.39
C ALA A 38 -43.39 -23.98 -3.93
N GLN A 39 -42.91 -25.02 -4.59
CA GLN A 39 -42.99 -25.17 -6.03
C GLN A 39 -44.45 -25.03 -6.51
N GLY A 40 -44.69 -24.19 -7.50
CA GLY A 40 -46.02 -24.04 -8.09
C GLY A 40 -46.54 -25.36 -8.65
N LEU A 41 -47.83 -25.61 -8.43
CA LEU A 41 -48.49 -26.81 -8.96
C LEU A 41 -48.46 -26.78 -10.51
N PRO A 42 -48.21 -27.94 -11.16
CA PRO A 42 -48.31 -28.04 -12.61
C PRO A 42 -49.68 -27.58 -13.10
N GLY A 43 -49.74 -26.84 -14.21
CA GLY A 43 -50.99 -26.44 -14.84
C GLY A 43 -51.84 -27.68 -15.21
N GLN A 44 -53.17 -27.60 -15.03
CA GLN A 44 -54.10 -28.67 -15.47
C GLN A 44 -54.06 -28.79 -17.00
N ASP A 45 -53.95 -30.02 -17.47
CA ASP A 45 -54.10 -30.32 -18.90
C ASP A 45 -55.47 -29.84 -19.40
N GLY A 46 -55.50 -29.19 -20.56
CA GLY A 46 -56.72 -28.77 -21.21
C GLY A 46 -57.55 -29.98 -21.61
N ALA A 47 -58.89 -29.88 -21.46
CA ALA A 47 -59.84 -30.92 -21.86
C ALA A 47 -59.69 -31.23 -23.36
N ASP A 48 -59.70 -32.54 -23.71
CA ASP A 48 -59.70 -33.03 -25.08
C ASP A 48 -60.85 -32.45 -25.89
N GLY A 49 -60.52 -31.83 -27.01
CA GLY A 49 -61.51 -31.33 -27.94
C GLY A 49 -62.15 -32.50 -28.72
N LEU A 50 -63.45 -32.42 -28.96
CA LEU A 50 -64.24 -33.36 -29.78
C LEU A 50 -63.62 -33.45 -31.19
N ASP A 51 -63.51 -34.69 -31.72
CA ASP A 51 -62.98 -34.99 -33.03
C ASP A 51 -63.72 -34.16 -34.12
N GLY A 52 -62.94 -33.28 -34.75
CA GLY A 52 -63.37 -32.54 -35.93
C GLY A 52 -62.79 -33.18 -37.20
N VAL A 53 -63.64 -33.17 -38.28
CA VAL A 53 -63.36 -33.65 -39.61
C VAL A 53 -61.97 -33.13 -40.10
N ASP A 54 -61.17 -33.98 -40.73
CA ASP A 54 -59.80 -33.74 -41.17
C ASP A 54 -59.59 -32.33 -41.78
N GLY A 55 -58.95 -31.47 -40.98
CA GLY A 55 -58.45 -30.17 -41.37
C GLY A 55 -56.92 -30.17 -41.26
N LEU A 56 -56.27 -29.43 -42.13
CA LEU A 56 -54.82 -29.22 -42.15
C LEU A 56 -54.24 -29.00 -40.77
N ASN A 57 -53.14 -29.71 -40.45
CA ASN A 57 -52.43 -29.60 -39.15
C ASN A 57 -52.23 -28.14 -38.76
N GLY A 58 -52.88 -27.73 -37.66
CA GLY A 58 -52.61 -26.46 -37.01
C GLY A 58 -51.23 -26.50 -36.34
N THR A 59 -50.51 -25.39 -36.40
CA THR A 59 -49.28 -25.20 -35.65
C THR A 59 -49.57 -25.33 -34.15
N ASP A 60 -48.69 -26.10 -33.47
CA ASP A 60 -48.77 -26.28 -32.02
C ASP A 60 -48.88 -24.92 -31.28
N GLY A 61 -49.77 -24.83 -30.35
CA GLY A 61 -49.92 -23.63 -29.51
C GLY A 61 -48.65 -23.41 -28.67
N ALA A 62 -48.23 -22.18 -28.55
CA ALA A 62 -47.09 -21.81 -27.68
C ALA A 62 -47.40 -22.29 -26.25
N ASN A 63 -46.38 -22.93 -25.62
CA ASN A 63 -46.43 -23.29 -24.21
C ASN A 63 -46.75 -22.05 -23.36
N GLY A 64 -47.57 -22.21 -22.34
CA GLY A 64 -47.79 -21.15 -21.37
C GLY A 64 -46.48 -20.74 -20.73
N ALA A 65 -46.30 -19.44 -20.51
CA ALA A 65 -45.12 -18.95 -19.78
C ALA A 65 -45.11 -19.55 -18.38
N ASP A 66 -43.95 -20.02 -17.98
CA ASP A 66 -43.70 -20.46 -16.59
C ASP A 66 -44.04 -19.33 -15.61
N GLY A 67 -44.60 -19.66 -14.48
CA GLY A 67 -44.86 -18.69 -13.43
C GLY A 67 -43.53 -18.09 -12.97
N ALA A 68 -43.51 -16.78 -12.74
CA ALA A 68 -42.36 -16.11 -12.19
C ALA A 68 -41.98 -16.76 -10.85
N ASP A 69 -40.69 -17.07 -10.71
CA ASP A 69 -40.12 -17.53 -9.44
C ASP A 69 -40.45 -16.56 -8.31
N GLY A 70 -40.77 -17.08 -7.14
CA GLY A 70 -40.99 -16.24 -5.97
C GLY A 70 -39.72 -15.43 -5.69
N ALA A 71 -39.87 -14.16 -5.35
CA ALA A 71 -38.74 -13.33 -4.97
C ALA A 71 -37.95 -14.00 -3.80
N ASP A 72 -36.66 -14.12 -3.96
CA ASP A 72 -35.80 -14.58 -2.89
C ASP A 72 -35.99 -13.72 -1.63
N GLY A 73 -36.00 -14.37 -0.46
CA GLY A 73 -36.04 -13.66 0.81
C GLY A 73 -34.84 -12.72 0.88
N SER A 74 -35.06 -11.46 1.28
CA SER A 74 -33.94 -10.54 1.54
C SER A 74 -32.99 -11.15 2.56
N ASN A 75 -31.69 -11.18 2.23
CA ASN A 75 -30.66 -11.54 3.20
C ASN A 75 -30.86 -10.73 4.48
N GLY A 76 -30.62 -11.39 5.62
CA GLY A 76 -30.53 -10.66 6.89
C GLY A 76 -29.48 -9.55 6.72
N THR A 77 -29.75 -8.38 7.30
CA THR A 77 -28.73 -7.32 7.37
C THR A 77 -27.51 -7.88 8.09
N ASP A 78 -26.33 -7.72 7.49
CA ASP A 78 -25.08 -8.05 8.13
C ASP A 78 -25.02 -7.46 9.53
N GLY A 79 -24.46 -8.20 10.49
CA GLY A 79 -24.22 -7.68 11.81
C GLY A 79 -23.38 -6.42 11.68
N LEU A 80 -23.76 -5.36 12.40
CA LEU A 80 -22.98 -4.13 12.44
C LEU A 80 -21.54 -4.49 12.83
N ASP A 81 -20.57 -3.97 12.08
CA ASP A 81 -19.15 -4.09 12.40
C ASP A 81 -18.92 -3.77 13.87
N GLY A 82 -18.06 -4.56 14.52
CA GLY A 82 -17.71 -4.33 15.90
C GLY A 82 -17.14 -2.92 16.06
N LYS A 83 -17.79 -2.09 16.86
CA LYS A 83 -17.37 -0.71 17.07
C LYS A 83 -16.04 -0.70 17.82
N SER A 84 -15.15 0.20 17.45
CA SER A 84 -13.86 0.36 18.10
C SER A 84 -14.01 0.92 19.50
N THR A 85 -13.31 0.35 20.48
CA THR A 85 -13.18 0.95 21.80
C THR A 85 -12.05 1.97 21.78
N LEU A 86 -12.36 3.22 22.13
CA LEU A 86 -11.40 4.30 22.22
C LEU A 86 -11.10 4.65 23.68
N ILE A 87 -9.88 5.12 23.92
CA ILE A 87 -9.42 5.57 25.23
C ILE A 87 -8.85 6.98 25.08
N ARG A 88 -9.27 7.89 25.96
CA ARG A 88 -8.76 9.25 26.03
C ARG A 88 -8.37 9.62 27.45
N THR A 89 -7.20 10.22 27.62
CA THR A 89 -6.76 10.78 28.89
C THR A 89 -6.96 12.30 28.91
N PHE A 90 -7.21 12.86 30.10
CA PHE A 90 -7.25 14.30 30.34
C PHE A 90 -6.76 14.62 31.76
N ILE A 91 -6.25 15.83 31.95
CA ILE A 91 -5.81 16.28 33.25
C ILE A 91 -7.05 16.67 34.09
N GLU A 92 -7.21 16.05 35.25
CA GLU A 92 -8.22 16.42 36.25
C GLU A 92 -7.63 17.47 37.21
N SER A 93 -8.25 18.64 37.24
CA SER A 93 -7.82 19.69 38.13
C SER A 93 -8.21 19.37 39.58
N PRO A 94 -7.47 19.88 40.59
CA PRO A 94 -7.86 19.75 42.00
C PRO A 94 -9.31 20.19 42.23
N GLY A 95 -10.14 19.29 42.80
CA GLY A 95 -11.57 19.54 42.96
C GLY A 95 -12.29 18.47 43.75
N GLU A 96 -13.61 18.34 43.53
CA GLU A 96 -14.47 17.39 44.25
C GLU A 96 -14.17 15.92 43.90
N VAL A 97 -13.69 15.66 42.70
CA VAL A 97 -13.38 14.29 42.22
C VAL A 97 -11.99 13.88 42.70
N CYS A 98 -10.98 14.70 42.43
CA CYS A 98 -9.61 14.50 42.88
C CYS A 98 -9.16 15.71 43.69
N ALA A 99 -9.01 15.55 44.99
CA ALA A 99 -8.66 16.65 45.90
C ALA A 99 -7.30 17.31 45.57
N GLY A 100 -6.34 16.54 45.05
CA GLY A 100 -5.02 16.99 44.61
C GLY A 100 -4.90 17.25 43.11
N GLY A 101 -5.92 16.96 42.34
CA GLY A 101 -5.83 16.80 40.88
C GLY A 101 -5.55 15.37 40.49
N GLY A 102 -5.19 15.13 39.24
CA GLY A 102 -4.90 13.79 38.75
C GLY A 102 -5.09 13.65 37.24
N VAL A 103 -5.27 12.42 36.78
CA VAL A 103 -5.56 12.06 35.39
C VAL A 103 -6.90 11.35 35.33
N GLY A 104 -7.78 11.83 34.46
CA GLY A 104 -8.99 11.11 34.07
C GLY A 104 -8.75 10.27 32.84
N LEU A 105 -9.20 9.01 32.88
CA LEU A 105 -9.23 8.08 31.76
C LEU A 105 -10.67 7.90 31.33
N GLN A 106 -10.99 8.23 30.12
CA GLN A 106 -12.29 8.02 29.50
C GLN A 106 -12.21 6.87 28.49
N VAL A 107 -13.13 5.94 28.64
CA VAL A 107 -13.25 4.76 27.75
C VAL A 107 -14.66 4.77 27.17
N GLY A 108 -14.78 4.44 25.90
CA GLY A 108 -16.08 4.34 25.26
C GLY A 108 -15.99 3.74 23.87
N ILE A 109 -17.14 3.55 23.29
CA ILE A 109 -17.28 2.96 21.96
C ILE A 109 -17.40 4.10 20.93
N ASP A 110 -16.56 4.07 19.92
CA ASP A 110 -16.65 4.95 18.75
C ASP A 110 -17.94 4.60 17.97
N ASP A 111 -19.02 5.28 18.30
CA ASP A 111 -20.36 4.99 17.75
C ASP A 111 -20.50 5.48 16.30
N ASN A 112 -19.71 6.47 15.91
CA ASN A 112 -19.79 7.14 14.63
C ASN A 112 -18.62 6.78 13.67
N GLY A 113 -17.61 6.04 14.15
CA GLY A 113 -16.46 5.57 13.36
C GLY A 113 -15.47 6.68 12.96
N ASP A 114 -15.44 7.82 13.68
CA ASP A 114 -14.58 8.96 13.33
C ASP A 114 -13.17 8.90 13.96
N GLY A 115 -12.92 7.90 14.80
CA GLY A 115 -11.63 7.69 15.48
C GLY A 115 -11.39 8.63 16.67
N PHE A 116 -12.39 9.41 17.11
CA PHE A 116 -12.33 10.30 18.25
C PHE A 116 -13.42 9.95 19.26
N LEU A 117 -13.06 9.88 20.54
CA LEU A 117 -14.03 9.65 21.62
C LEU A 117 -14.77 10.95 21.96
N ALA A 118 -15.95 11.12 21.40
CA ALA A 118 -16.82 12.25 21.68
C ALA A 118 -17.48 12.12 23.06
N ALA A 119 -17.95 13.23 23.65
CA ALA A 119 -18.53 13.24 25.00
C ALA A 119 -19.78 12.34 25.16
N VAL A 120 -20.48 12.08 24.08
CA VAL A 120 -21.69 11.21 24.04
C VAL A 120 -21.33 9.73 23.89
N GLU A 121 -20.10 9.42 23.60
CA GLU A 121 -19.57 8.07 23.38
C GLU A 121 -18.75 7.56 24.57
N ILE A 122 -18.63 8.37 25.63
CA ILE A 122 -17.92 7.98 26.84
C ILE A 122 -18.82 7.09 27.68
N ASP A 123 -18.47 5.81 27.80
CA ASP A 123 -19.18 4.83 28.62
C ASP A 123 -18.74 4.87 30.06
N GLU A 124 -17.44 5.09 30.31
CA GLU A 124 -16.85 5.11 31.63
C GLU A 124 -15.77 6.17 31.74
N THR A 125 -15.67 6.78 32.95
CA THR A 125 -14.57 7.68 33.31
C THR A 125 -13.97 7.18 34.61
N VAL A 126 -12.70 6.83 34.58
CA VAL A 126 -11.92 6.44 35.76
C VAL A 126 -10.98 7.60 36.11
N TYR A 127 -10.85 7.90 37.37
CA TYR A 127 -9.94 8.93 37.83
C TYR A 127 -8.82 8.31 38.66
N VAL A 128 -7.59 8.60 38.27
CA VAL A 128 -6.38 8.33 39.02
C VAL A 128 -6.00 9.65 39.69
N CYS A 129 -6.36 9.79 40.97
CA CYS A 129 -6.13 11.02 41.70
C CYS A 129 -4.72 11.06 42.27
N ASP A 130 -4.10 12.23 42.22
CA ASP A 130 -2.90 12.51 42.97
C ASP A 130 -3.16 12.29 44.47
N GLY A 131 -2.23 11.65 45.15
CA GLY A 131 -2.35 11.36 46.58
C GLY A 131 -2.64 12.63 47.38
N ALA A 132 -3.53 12.56 48.38
CA ALA A 132 -3.75 13.68 49.27
C ALA A 132 -2.41 14.08 49.90
N ASN A 133 -2.03 15.37 49.80
CA ASN A 133 -0.84 15.90 50.44
C ASN A 133 -0.78 15.44 51.89
N GLY A 134 0.24 14.65 52.24
CA GLY A 134 0.53 14.30 53.64
C GLY A 134 0.63 15.58 54.44
N GLN A 135 0.10 15.58 55.72
CA GLN A 135 0.23 16.73 56.58
C GLN A 135 1.69 17.15 56.69
N ASP A 136 1.97 18.44 56.45
CA ASP A 136 3.29 19.05 56.46
C ASP A 136 4.12 18.61 57.66
N GLY A 137 5.07 17.71 57.44
CA GLY A 137 6.28 17.65 58.24
C GLY A 137 7.18 18.77 57.73
N ALA A 138 7.68 19.62 58.65
CA ALA A 138 8.42 20.82 58.34
C ALA A 138 9.42 20.65 57.19
N GLU A 139 9.22 21.45 56.11
CA GLU A 139 10.14 21.71 54.99
C GLU A 139 10.65 20.49 54.22
N GLY A 140 9.76 19.78 53.56
CA GLY A 140 10.07 18.94 52.39
C GLY A 140 9.35 19.49 51.15
N GLY A 141 10.05 19.78 50.10
CA GLY A 141 9.44 20.24 48.84
C GLY A 141 8.43 19.21 48.33
N SER A 142 7.18 19.61 48.05
CA SER A 142 6.17 18.74 47.46
C SER A 142 6.55 18.49 45.99
N THR A 143 7.15 17.37 45.68
CA THR A 143 7.12 16.80 44.35
C THR A 143 5.78 16.09 44.25
N ALA A 144 4.88 16.58 43.42
CA ALA A 144 3.69 15.82 43.04
C ALA A 144 4.15 14.55 42.30
N GLU A 145 3.92 13.41 42.89
CA GLU A 145 4.16 12.12 42.25
C GLU A 145 3.23 12.05 41.04
N MET A 146 3.80 11.96 39.86
CA MET A 146 3.06 11.92 38.60
C MET A 146 3.17 10.51 37.99
N MET A 147 2.04 9.92 37.60
CA MET A 147 2.09 8.68 36.83
C MET A 147 2.58 9.00 35.43
N LEU A 148 3.64 8.33 35.05
CA LEU A 148 4.24 8.43 33.72
C LEU A 148 4.06 7.12 32.96
N SER A 149 4.09 7.20 31.63
CA SER A 149 4.14 6.04 30.77
C SER A 149 5.19 6.28 29.68
N ASP A 150 5.91 5.23 29.33
CA ASP A 150 6.87 5.24 28.23
C ASP A 150 6.60 4.07 27.29
N SER A 151 6.90 4.26 26.01
CA SER A 151 6.76 3.25 24.96
C SER A 151 8.11 3.05 24.30
N ILE A 152 8.77 1.97 24.68
CA ILE A 152 10.08 1.58 24.16
C ILE A 152 9.89 0.60 23.01
N ARG A 153 10.50 0.87 21.86
CA ARG A 153 10.53 -0.09 20.76
C ARG A 153 11.45 -1.25 21.13
N LEU A 154 10.95 -2.47 20.92
CA LEU A 154 11.72 -3.70 21.05
C LEU A 154 12.14 -4.20 19.68
N SER A 155 13.36 -4.72 19.63
CA SER A 155 13.97 -5.31 18.46
C SER A 155 13.98 -6.84 18.55
N LYS A 156 14.52 -7.49 17.52
CA LYS A 156 14.72 -8.94 17.52
C LYS A 156 15.65 -9.40 18.64
N SER A 157 16.69 -8.62 18.97
CA SER A 157 17.62 -8.94 20.06
C SER A 157 16.95 -8.87 21.44
N ASP A 158 15.86 -8.13 21.57
CA ASP A 158 15.08 -8.04 22.80
C ASP A 158 14.04 -9.17 22.95
N GLY A 159 14.05 -10.12 22.00
CA GLY A 159 13.20 -11.31 22.00
C GLY A 159 11.87 -11.17 21.25
N CYS A 160 11.70 -10.08 20.47
CA CYS A 160 10.55 -9.88 19.58
C CYS A 160 10.94 -10.15 18.12
N PRO A 161 10.61 -11.31 17.52
CA PRO A 161 11.16 -11.77 16.23
C PRO A 161 10.94 -10.80 15.05
N ALA A 162 9.85 -10.04 15.06
CA ALA A 162 9.54 -9.03 14.05
C ALA A 162 9.41 -7.62 14.65
N GLY A 163 10.17 -7.36 15.72
CA GLY A 163 10.04 -6.13 16.47
C GLY A 163 8.85 -6.13 17.43
N GLY A 164 8.69 -5.06 18.19
CA GLY A 164 7.64 -4.96 19.18
C GLY A 164 7.66 -3.63 19.95
N ARG A 165 6.89 -3.59 21.04
CA ARG A 165 6.87 -2.47 21.98
C ARG A 165 6.78 -2.96 23.41
N LEU A 166 7.58 -2.33 24.27
CA LEU A 166 7.43 -2.40 25.71
C LEU A 166 6.70 -1.14 26.16
N MET A 167 5.55 -1.32 26.78
CA MET A 167 4.82 -0.24 27.45
C MET A 167 5.16 -0.30 28.94
N ALA A 168 5.81 0.72 29.44
CA ALA A 168 6.19 0.84 30.84
C ALA A 168 5.34 1.93 31.52
N PHE A 169 4.96 1.71 32.77
CA PHE A 169 4.17 2.61 33.58
C PHE A 169 4.80 2.69 34.97
N GLY A 170 4.75 3.86 35.60
CA GLY A 170 5.23 4.03 36.95
C GLY A 170 5.04 5.44 37.50
N LEU A 171 5.34 5.62 38.77
CA LEU A 171 5.27 6.92 39.46
C LEU A 171 6.64 7.60 39.38
N ASP A 172 6.65 8.88 39.02
CA ASP A 172 7.84 9.76 39.10
C ASP A 172 8.10 10.17 40.57
N ASP A 173 8.46 9.16 41.39
CA ASP A 173 8.62 9.29 42.84
C ASP A 173 10.08 9.14 43.31
N GLY A 174 10.99 8.83 42.39
CA GLY A 174 12.41 8.66 42.68
C GLY A 174 12.77 7.32 43.30
N ASP A 175 11.87 6.33 43.24
CA ASP A 175 12.13 5.01 43.77
C ASP A 175 13.30 4.32 43.04
N ASN A 176 13.96 3.40 43.75
CA ASN A 176 15.06 2.55 43.27
C ASN A 176 16.20 3.29 42.54
N GLY A 177 16.38 4.59 42.81
CA GLY A 177 17.45 5.41 42.25
C GLY A 177 17.05 6.33 41.13
N GLY A 178 15.75 6.48 40.86
CA GLY A 178 15.17 7.50 40.01
C GLY A 178 15.25 8.90 40.64
N THR A 179 14.77 9.91 39.95
CA THR A 179 14.77 11.31 40.37
C THR A 179 13.35 11.83 40.44
N ALA A 180 12.76 11.88 41.59
CA ALA A 180 11.37 12.30 41.80
C ALA A 180 11.04 13.66 41.16
N GLY A 181 9.93 13.72 40.41
CA GLY A 181 9.39 14.95 39.84
C GLY A 181 10.18 15.53 38.67
N ASN A 182 10.97 14.70 37.96
CA ASN A 182 11.76 15.14 36.81
C ASN A 182 10.99 15.03 35.48
N GLY A 183 9.81 14.39 35.48
CA GLY A 183 8.97 14.18 34.31
C GLY A 183 9.46 13.08 33.34
N LEU A 184 10.40 12.25 33.79
CA LEU A 184 10.94 11.12 33.02
C LEU A 184 10.68 9.82 33.79
N LEU A 185 10.21 8.78 33.13
CA LEU A 185 10.06 7.47 33.74
C LEU A 185 11.42 6.75 33.69
N GLU A 186 12.14 6.78 34.81
CA GLU A 186 13.44 6.10 34.92
C GLU A 186 13.27 4.62 35.28
N SER A 187 14.26 3.80 34.98
CA SER A 187 14.16 2.34 35.13
C SER A 187 13.83 1.86 36.56
N GLY A 188 14.12 2.67 37.58
CA GLY A 188 13.78 2.39 38.98
C GLY A 188 12.32 2.71 39.33
N GLU A 189 11.68 3.53 38.55
CA GLU A 189 10.32 4.04 38.76
C GLU A 189 9.26 3.26 37.97
N ILE A 190 9.67 2.23 37.23
CA ILE A 190 8.74 1.37 36.47
C ILE A 190 8.06 0.42 37.46
N ASP A 191 6.76 0.60 37.64
CA ASP A 191 5.92 -0.24 38.53
C ASP A 191 5.33 -1.43 37.77
N ASP A 192 5.01 -1.26 36.48
CA ASP A 192 4.44 -2.31 35.61
C ASP A 192 4.88 -2.14 34.19
N GLN A 193 4.95 -3.26 33.44
CA GLN A 193 5.29 -3.24 32.05
C GLN A 193 4.59 -4.35 31.27
N THR A 194 4.24 -4.06 30.03
CA THR A 194 3.62 -5.02 29.13
C THR A 194 4.40 -5.05 27.82
N THR A 195 4.77 -6.25 27.38
CA THR A 195 5.50 -6.46 26.15
C THR A 195 4.55 -6.95 25.05
N TYR A 196 4.59 -6.27 23.91
CA TYR A 196 3.88 -6.63 22.68
C TYR A 196 4.92 -7.01 21.65
N CYS A 197 5.04 -8.29 21.32
CA CYS A 197 5.92 -8.77 20.23
C CYS A 197 5.12 -9.05 18.97
N SER A 198 5.72 -8.77 17.84
CA SER A 198 5.23 -9.18 16.52
C SER A 198 6.00 -10.40 16.06
N ASP A 199 5.30 -11.37 15.49
CA ASP A 199 5.87 -12.55 14.82
C ASP A 199 5.58 -12.45 13.32
N GLN A 200 6.54 -12.88 12.50
CA GLN A 200 6.39 -12.93 11.04
C GLN A 200 5.83 -14.29 10.64
N ARG A 201 4.70 -14.29 9.98
CA ARG A 201 4.13 -15.51 9.42
C ARG A 201 4.01 -15.40 7.91
N VAL A 202 4.84 -16.14 7.20
CA VAL A 202 4.75 -16.27 5.73
C VAL A 202 3.90 -17.49 5.40
N SER A 203 2.94 -17.32 4.51
CA SER A 203 2.06 -18.39 4.04
C SER A 203 1.71 -18.22 2.57
N PHE A 204 1.54 -19.32 1.90
CA PHE A 204 0.96 -19.41 0.57
C PHE A 204 -0.51 -18.95 0.62
N VAL A 205 -0.97 -18.21 -0.38
CA VAL A 205 -2.35 -17.72 -0.42
C VAL A 205 -3.25 -18.71 -1.14
N ASP A 206 -3.00 -18.94 -2.43
CA ASP A 206 -3.80 -19.85 -3.25
C ASP A 206 -3.08 -20.15 -4.58
N ASP A 207 -3.42 -21.28 -5.21
CA ASP A 207 -2.95 -21.69 -6.54
C ASP A 207 -4.03 -21.36 -7.59
N ALA A 208 -4.01 -20.11 -8.07
CA ALA A 208 -4.96 -19.65 -9.08
C ALA A 208 -4.77 -20.35 -10.44
N ARG A 209 -3.54 -20.85 -10.71
CA ARG A 209 -3.21 -21.60 -11.92
C ARG A 209 -2.52 -22.91 -11.56
N PRO A 210 -3.28 -24.00 -11.37
CA PRO A 210 -2.72 -25.28 -10.97
C PRO A 210 -1.56 -25.77 -11.85
N GLY A 211 -0.45 -26.10 -11.22
CA GLY A 211 0.77 -26.62 -11.84
C GLY A 211 1.95 -25.65 -11.81
N THR A 212 3.06 -26.05 -12.40
CA THR A 212 4.36 -25.36 -12.28
C THR A 212 4.49 -24.03 -13.05
N THR A 213 3.46 -23.60 -13.77
CA THR A 213 3.51 -22.36 -14.56
C THR A 213 3.20 -21.12 -13.69
N GLY A 214 2.31 -21.27 -12.71
CA GLY A 214 1.84 -20.22 -11.82
C GLY A 214 0.97 -19.15 -12.48
N SER A 215 0.17 -18.47 -11.68
CA SER A 215 -0.74 -17.38 -12.08
C SER A 215 -0.03 -16.05 -12.36
N LYS A 216 1.20 -15.90 -11.87
CA LYS A 216 2.04 -14.71 -12.01
C LYS A 216 1.26 -13.42 -11.71
N PRO A 217 0.75 -13.24 -10.49
CA PRO A 217 -0.07 -12.09 -10.16
C PRO A 217 0.64 -10.80 -10.55
N VAL A 218 -0.10 -9.90 -11.20
CA VAL A 218 0.34 -8.56 -11.66
C VAL A 218 1.59 -8.54 -12.57
N ALA A 219 1.92 -9.62 -13.29
CA ALA A 219 2.93 -9.54 -14.33
C ALA A 219 2.57 -8.39 -15.31
N TYR A 220 3.44 -7.41 -15.47
CA TYR A 220 3.29 -6.18 -16.30
C TYR A 220 2.75 -4.92 -15.58
N GLN A 221 3.20 -4.61 -14.34
CA GLN A 221 2.87 -3.38 -13.60
C GLN A 221 1.36 -3.14 -13.40
N GLY A 222 0.63 -4.22 -13.21
CA GLY A 222 -0.80 -4.17 -13.08
C GLY A 222 -1.30 -3.68 -11.71
N MET A 223 -2.59 -3.69 -11.57
CA MET A 223 -3.37 -3.16 -10.48
C MET A 223 -3.11 -3.83 -9.13
N ARG A 224 -3.10 -3.03 -8.05
CA ARG A 224 -3.10 -3.44 -6.63
C ARG A 224 -3.97 -2.47 -5.83
N ILE A 225 -5.26 -2.77 -5.78
CA ILE A 225 -6.25 -1.91 -5.12
C ILE A 225 -6.83 -2.64 -3.91
N SER A 226 -6.72 -2.03 -2.74
CA SER A 226 -7.30 -2.52 -1.49
C SER A 226 -8.56 -1.74 -1.16
N ILE A 227 -9.71 -2.44 -1.02
CA ILE A 227 -10.98 -1.88 -0.57
C ILE A 227 -11.54 -2.83 0.48
N GLU A 228 -11.74 -2.30 1.70
CA GLU A 228 -12.22 -3.11 2.83
C GLU A 228 -11.37 -4.39 2.99
N ASP A 229 -11.99 -5.55 3.02
CA ASP A 229 -11.29 -6.84 3.15
C ASP A 229 -10.80 -7.43 1.81
N THR A 230 -10.97 -6.71 0.71
CA THR A 230 -10.66 -7.24 -0.63
C THR A 230 -9.45 -6.53 -1.26
N LEU A 231 -8.48 -7.33 -1.68
CA LEU A 231 -7.35 -6.92 -2.52
C LEU A 231 -7.64 -7.29 -3.97
N TYR A 232 -7.69 -6.30 -4.87
CA TYR A 232 -7.89 -6.48 -6.30
C TYR A 232 -6.57 -6.41 -7.07
N PHE A 233 -6.38 -7.33 -8.02
CA PHE A 233 -5.15 -7.47 -8.82
C PHE A 233 -5.44 -8.16 -10.14
N ALA A 234 -4.43 -8.25 -11.02
CA ALA A 234 -4.49 -9.05 -12.24
C ALA A 234 -3.81 -10.40 -12.03
N ALA A 235 -4.42 -11.49 -12.52
CA ALA A 235 -3.82 -12.83 -12.52
C ALA A 235 -4.28 -13.65 -13.72
N ASP A 236 -3.51 -14.69 -14.09
CA ASP A 236 -3.75 -15.62 -15.19
C ASP A 236 -4.00 -17.04 -14.66
N ASP A 237 -5.21 -17.56 -14.85
CA ASP A 237 -5.57 -18.92 -14.46
C ASP A 237 -5.19 -20.00 -15.50
N GLY A 238 -4.59 -19.58 -16.61
CA GLY A 238 -4.23 -20.46 -17.71
C GLY A 238 -5.37 -20.78 -18.68
N VAL A 239 -6.57 -20.24 -18.45
CA VAL A 239 -7.76 -20.43 -19.28
C VAL A 239 -8.25 -19.11 -19.87
N HIS A 240 -8.28 -18.05 -19.07
CA HIS A 240 -8.86 -16.75 -19.43
C HIS A 240 -7.79 -15.66 -19.69
N GLY A 241 -6.48 -15.98 -19.50
CA GLY A 241 -5.40 -15.00 -19.56
C GLY A 241 -5.39 -14.09 -18.33
N TYR A 242 -4.73 -12.92 -18.44
CA TYR A 242 -4.67 -11.96 -17.33
C TYR A 242 -5.98 -11.19 -17.22
N GLU A 243 -6.78 -11.51 -16.21
CA GLU A 243 -8.07 -10.89 -15.94
C GLU A 243 -8.13 -10.27 -14.53
N LEU A 244 -9.27 -9.65 -14.17
CA LEU A 244 -9.48 -9.03 -12.87
C LEU A 244 -9.81 -10.08 -11.81
N TRP A 245 -8.97 -10.13 -10.76
CA TRP A 245 -9.11 -11.03 -9.62
C TRP A 245 -9.26 -10.28 -8.32
N GLY A 246 -9.86 -10.94 -7.35
CA GLY A 246 -10.01 -10.49 -5.98
C GLY A 246 -9.54 -11.54 -4.99
N TYR A 247 -9.00 -11.09 -3.87
CA TYR A 247 -8.69 -11.90 -2.70
C TYR A 247 -9.35 -11.26 -1.47
N ASN A 248 -10.13 -12.02 -0.72
CA ASN A 248 -10.73 -11.55 0.53
C ASN A 248 -9.93 -12.05 1.73
N SER A 249 -9.41 -11.12 2.52
CA SER A 249 -8.55 -11.43 3.68
C SER A 249 -9.31 -12.04 4.88
N THR A 250 -10.63 -11.88 4.95
CA THR A 250 -11.48 -12.45 6.01
C THR A 250 -11.82 -13.91 5.72
N THR A 251 -12.18 -14.24 4.46
CA THR A 251 -12.54 -15.62 4.08
C THR A 251 -11.33 -16.42 3.61
N ASP A 252 -10.21 -15.77 3.33
CA ASP A 252 -8.97 -16.35 2.75
C ASP A 252 -9.24 -17.01 1.37
N GLU A 253 -10.16 -16.42 0.59
CA GLU A 253 -10.56 -16.91 -0.72
C GLU A 253 -10.10 -15.99 -1.83
N MET A 254 -9.70 -16.57 -2.97
CA MET A 254 -9.34 -15.88 -4.19
C MET A 254 -10.30 -16.28 -5.32
N TRP A 255 -10.76 -15.30 -6.12
CA TRP A 255 -11.69 -15.54 -7.23
C TRP A 255 -11.46 -14.59 -8.39
N MET A 256 -11.85 -15.00 -9.59
CA MET A 256 -11.92 -14.12 -10.75
C MET A 256 -13.16 -13.22 -10.62
N VAL A 257 -12.92 -11.89 -10.57
CA VAL A 257 -13.97 -10.86 -10.44
C VAL A 257 -14.66 -10.62 -11.78
N ALA A 258 -13.87 -10.54 -12.85
CA ALA A 258 -14.41 -10.31 -14.20
C ALA A 258 -13.46 -10.88 -15.26
N ASP A 259 -14.04 -11.62 -16.23
CA ASP A 259 -13.43 -11.99 -17.52
C ASP A 259 -13.78 -10.88 -18.52
N ILE A 260 -12.92 -9.85 -18.61
CA ILE A 260 -13.17 -8.63 -19.40
C ILE A 260 -12.93 -8.91 -20.89
N ARG A 261 -11.87 -9.65 -21.20
CA ARG A 261 -11.56 -10.10 -22.56
C ARG A 261 -11.78 -11.60 -22.66
N GLN A 262 -12.95 -12.00 -23.10
CA GLN A 262 -13.34 -13.40 -23.15
C GLN A 262 -12.38 -14.25 -23.99
N GLY A 263 -11.90 -15.34 -23.44
CA GLY A 263 -11.05 -16.30 -24.10
C GLY A 263 -9.71 -16.51 -23.40
N ALA A 264 -8.70 -16.98 -24.14
CA ALA A 264 -7.38 -17.28 -23.56
C ALA A 264 -6.42 -16.08 -23.53
N ASP A 265 -6.79 -14.99 -24.15
CA ASP A 265 -6.00 -13.75 -24.18
C ASP A 265 -6.52 -12.80 -23.12
N GLY A 266 -5.64 -12.22 -22.29
CA GLY A 266 -6.04 -11.38 -21.15
C GLY A 266 -6.41 -9.95 -21.52
N SER A 267 -7.16 -9.30 -20.64
CA SER A 267 -7.46 -7.87 -20.70
C SER A 267 -6.40 -6.98 -20.05
N PHE A 268 -5.49 -7.55 -19.25
CA PHE A 268 -4.40 -6.86 -18.53
C PHE A 268 -4.90 -5.67 -17.68
N PRO A 269 -5.83 -5.88 -16.75
CA PRO A 269 -6.42 -4.81 -15.98
C PRO A 269 -5.38 -4.07 -15.13
N GLY A 270 -5.42 -2.73 -15.19
CA GLY A 270 -4.50 -1.86 -14.47
C GLY A 270 -3.12 -1.70 -15.10
N TYR A 271 -2.94 -2.07 -16.38
CA TYR A 271 -1.64 -1.98 -17.07
C TYR A 271 -1.06 -0.56 -17.09
N LEU A 272 -1.88 0.47 -17.30
CA LEU A 272 -1.44 1.87 -17.37
C LEU A 272 -2.07 2.74 -16.29
N LEU A 273 -3.27 2.39 -15.83
CA LEU A 273 -4.05 3.17 -14.88
C LEU A 273 -4.69 2.26 -13.85
N ALA A 274 -4.56 2.60 -12.57
CA ALA A 274 -5.24 1.93 -11.47
C ALA A 274 -5.46 2.90 -10.29
N VAL A 275 -6.65 3.51 -10.20
CA VAL A 275 -6.97 4.55 -9.22
C VAL A 275 -8.22 4.21 -8.43
N LYS A 276 -8.11 4.23 -7.10
CA LYS A 276 -9.22 4.03 -6.17
C LYS A 276 -9.99 5.33 -5.91
N HIS A 277 -11.31 5.25 -5.88
CA HIS A 277 -12.20 6.33 -5.45
C HIS A 277 -13.39 5.80 -4.64
N GLY A 278 -13.33 5.90 -3.33
CA GLY A 278 -14.33 5.31 -2.43
C GLY A 278 -14.40 3.78 -2.57
N THR A 279 -15.59 3.25 -2.84
CA THR A 279 -15.83 1.82 -3.11
C THR A 279 -15.63 1.44 -4.58
N GLN A 280 -15.33 2.40 -5.44
CA GLN A 280 -15.04 2.16 -6.85
C GLN A 280 -13.55 2.30 -7.12
N PHE A 281 -13.10 1.67 -8.19
CA PHE A 281 -11.79 1.93 -8.76
C PHE A 281 -11.86 1.92 -10.28
N PHE A 282 -10.95 2.70 -10.86
CA PHE A 282 -10.83 2.91 -12.29
C PHE A 282 -9.50 2.36 -12.77
N PHE A 283 -9.50 1.73 -13.94
CA PHE A 283 -8.32 1.06 -14.46
C PHE A 283 -8.34 0.97 -16.00
N GLY A 284 -7.17 0.83 -16.59
CA GLY A 284 -7.05 0.50 -18.00
C GLY A 284 -7.26 -0.98 -18.22
N ALA A 285 -8.03 -1.37 -19.25
CA ALA A 285 -8.14 -2.77 -19.68
C ALA A 285 -8.39 -2.88 -21.18
N TYR A 286 -7.82 -3.93 -21.78
CA TYR A 286 -7.86 -4.18 -23.21
C TYR A 286 -9.05 -5.07 -23.61
N THR A 287 -9.70 -4.73 -24.72
CA THR A 287 -10.65 -5.60 -25.44
C THR A 287 -10.37 -5.58 -26.93
N ASP A 288 -10.74 -6.65 -27.65
CA ASP A 288 -10.49 -6.76 -29.09
C ASP A 288 -11.24 -5.72 -29.92
N ASP A 289 -12.40 -5.25 -29.42
CA ASP A 289 -13.26 -4.29 -30.11
C ASP A 289 -12.81 -2.83 -29.94
N ASN A 290 -12.18 -2.49 -28.78
CA ASN A 290 -11.92 -1.10 -28.40
C ASN A 290 -10.44 -0.79 -28.12
N GLY A 291 -9.57 -1.81 -28.04
CA GLY A 291 -8.21 -1.62 -27.51
C GLY A 291 -8.21 -1.39 -26.01
N THR A 292 -7.19 -0.71 -25.48
CA THR A 292 -7.10 -0.36 -24.04
C THR A 292 -7.88 0.92 -23.77
N GLU A 293 -8.94 0.82 -22.98
CA GLU A 293 -9.82 1.92 -22.61
C GLU A 293 -10.01 2.00 -21.09
N LEU A 294 -10.74 3.04 -20.62
CA LEU A 294 -11.02 3.26 -19.20
C LEU A 294 -12.16 2.36 -18.73
N TRP A 295 -11.88 1.51 -17.75
CA TRP A 295 -12.83 0.63 -17.08
C TRP A 295 -13.03 1.03 -15.62
N ALA A 296 -14.10 0.52 -15.03
CA ALA A 296 -14.40 0.70 -13.63
C ALA A 296 -14.96 -0.58 -13.01
N HIS A 297 -14.70 -0.75 -11.72
CA HIS A 297 -15.34 -1.76 -10.89
C HIS A 297 -15.90 -1.11 -9.63
N ASP A 298 -17.09 -1.53 -9.23
CA ASP A 298 -17.73 -1.10 -7.98
C ASP A 298 -17.76 -2.28 -7.00
N HIS A 299 -16.98 -2.16 -5.92
CA HIS A 299 -16.85 -3.20 -4.90
C HIS A 299 -18.21 -3.57 -4.26
N THR A 300 -19.07 -2.56 -4.02
CA THR A 300 -20.36 -2.76 -3.33
C THR A 300 -21.36 -3.56 -4.17
N THR A 301 -21.38 -3.30 -5.48
CA THR A 301 -22.33 -3.95 -6.40
C THR A 301 -21.74 -5.14 -7.14
N GLY A 302 -20.42 -5.31 -7.11
CA GLY A 302 -19.70 -6.31 -7.88
C GLY A 302 -19.68 -6.05 -9.40
N ALA A 303 -20.16 -4.90 -9.86
CA ALA A 303 -20.27 -4.58 -11.28
C ALA A 303 -18.92 -4.12 -11.85
N THR A 304 -18.58 -4.65 -13.04
CA THR A 304 -17.42 -4.22 -13.84
C THR A 304 -17.92 -3.73 -15.20
N TRP A 305 -17.50 -2.54 -15.64
CA TRP A 305 -17.96 -1.95 -16.90
C TRP A 305 -16.91 -1.05 -17.54
N MET A 306 -17.00 -0.82 -18.85
CA MET A 306 -16.21 0.21 -19.53
C MET A 306 -16.76 1.59 -19.14
N ALA A 307 -15.95 2.37 -18.40
CA ALA A 307 -16.32 3.70 -17.92
C ALA A 307 -16.30 4.74 -19.06
N ALA A 308 -15.29 4.67 -19.93
CA ALA A 308 -15.18 5.54 -21.10
C ALA A 308 -14.44 4.84 -22.25
N ASN A 309 -14.96 5.02 -23.46
CA ASN A 309 -14.23 4.76 -24.72
C ASN A 309 -13.79 6.12 -25.27
N VAL A 310 -12.56 6.52 -24.96
CA VAL A 310 -12.02 7.85 -25.30
C VAL A 310 -11.58 7.90 -26.76
N ASN A 311 -10.92 6.84 -27.23
CA ASN A 311 -10.52 6.72 -28.64
C ASN A 311 -11.53 5.88 -29.43
N ASN A 312 -12.63 6.49 -29.80
CA ASN A 312 -13.70 5.84 -30.56
C ASN A 312 -13.29 5.52 -32.02
N TYR A 313 -12.06 5.07 -32.23
CA TYR A 313 -11.55 4.58 -33.52
C TYR A 313 -11.68 3.05 -33.56
N PRO A 314 -11.96 2.43 -34.73
CA PRO A 314 -12.04 0.97 -34.78
C PRO A 314 -10.72 0.33 -34.35
N ALA A 315 -10.80 -0.66 -33.45
CA ALA A 315 -9.66 -1.44 -32.91
C ALA A 315 -8.54 -1.73 -33.93
N PRO A 316 -7.25 -1.85 -33.47
CA PRO A 316 -6.81 -2.19 -32.11
C PRO A 316 -6.27 -1.02 -31.28
N ASP A 317 -6.38 0.22 -31.75
CA ASP A 317 -5.73 1.38 -31.13
C ASP A 317 -6.65 1.99 -30.06
N GLY A 318 -6.56 1.51 -28.81
CA GLY A 318 -7.22 2.11 -27.67
C GLY A 318 -6.69 3.50 -27.32
N SER A 319 -7.26 4.12 -26.30
CA SER A 319 -6.81 5.43 -25.79
C SER A 319 -5.61 5.35 -24.87
N ASN A 320 -5.26 4.16 -24.39
CA ASN A 320 -4.19 3.94 -23.41
C ASN A 320 -4.27 4.93 -22.23
N PRO A 321 -5.37 4.92 -21.46
CA PRO A 321 -5.58 5.90 -20.40
C PRO A 321 -4.55 5.75 -19.29
N GLY A 322 -3.96 6.88 -18.85
CA GLY A 322 -3.02 6.91 -17.73
C GLY A 322 -1.56 6.57 -18.08
N ASP A 323 -1.20 6.51 -19.37
CA ASP A 323 0.19 6.18 -19.79
C ASP A 323 1.23 7.15 -19.20
N ASP A 324 0.87 8.44 -19.04
CA ASP A 324 1.77 9.47 -18.52
C ASP A 324 1.31 10.07 -17.18
N ILE A 325 0.01 10.17 -16.94
CA ILE A 325 -0.59 10.77 -15.74
C ILE A 325 -1.94 10.14 -15.41
N GLU A 326 -2.14 9.84 -14.14
CA GLU A 326 -3.42 9.53 -13.54
C GLU A 326 -3.51 10.15 -12.14
N ILE A 327 -4.52 10.94 -11.90
CA ILE A 327 -4.74 11.58 -10.60
C ILE A 327 -6.22 11.83 -10.32
N MET A 328 -6.65 11.48 -9.11
CA MET A 328 -8.00 11.75 -8.65
C MET A 328 -8.07 13.05 -7.86
N TYR A 329 -9.03 13.91 -8.19
CA TYR A 329 -9.35 15.09 -7.41
C TYR A 329 -10.87 15.24 -7.22
N GLY A 330 -11.32 15.11 -5.98
CA GLY A 330 -12.76 15.01 -5.72
C GLY A 330 -13.36 13.87 -6.55
N ASP A 331 -14.40 14.16 -7.31
CA ASP A 331 -15.07 13.18 -8.17
C ASP A 331 -14.56 13.18 -9.62
N ILE A 332 -13.40 13.79 -9.88
CA ILE A 332 -12.84 13.88 -11.23
C ILE A 332 -11.51 13.14 -11.30
N LEU A 333 -11.44 12.15 -12.19
CA LEU A 333 -10.20 11.48 -12.59
C LEU A 333 -9.59 12.22 -13.77
N TYR A 334 -8.39 12.77 -13.61
CA TYR A 334 -7.57 13.32 -14.68
C TYR A 334 -6.56 12.29 -15.15
N PHE A 335 -6.42 12.12 -16.45
CA PHE A 335 -5.53 11.12 -17.03
C PHE A 335 -5.07 11.50 -18.44
N SER A 336 -3.90 11.01 -18.85
CA SER A 336 -3.48 11.10 -20.24
C SER A 336 -4.26 10.10 -21.07
N ALA A 337 -4.66 10.47 -22.29
CA ALA A 337 -5.26 9.52 -23.21
C ALA A 337 -5.00 9.92 -24.67
N PHE A 338 -4.76 8.92 -25.51
CA PHE A 338 -4.54 9.07 -26.93
C PHE A 338 -5.86 9.11 -27.71
N THR A 339 -5.94 10.00 -28.69
CA THR A 339 -6.95 9.95 -29.74
C THR A 339 -6.34 10.26 -31.09
N GLY A 340 -6.89 9.69 -32.15
CA GLY A 340 -6.43 9.98 -33.51
C GLY A 340 -6.58 11.44 -33.94
N ALA A 341 -7.41 12.23 -33.25
CA ALA A 341 -7.67 13.63 -33.55
C ALA A 341 -6.70 14.61 -32.85
N TYR A 342 -6.29 14.28 -31.63
CA TYR A 342 -5.55 15.21 -30.76
C TYR A 342 -4.18 14.68 -30.32
N GLY A 343 -3.86 13.39 -30.59
CA GLY A 343 -2.70 12.74 -29.98
C GLY A 343 -2.98 12.40 -28.51
N THR A 344 -1.91 12.28 -27.70
CA THR A 344 -1.99 12.07 -26.25
C THR A 344 -2.10 13.40 -25.54
N GLU A 345 -3.25 13.65 -24.94
CA GLU A 345 -3.59 14.90 -24.27
C GLU A 345 -4.17 14.63 -22.86
N LEU A 346 -4.40 15.71 -22.07
CA LEU A 346 -5.04 15.61 -20.77
C LEU A 346 -6.56 15.50 -20.91
N TRP A 347 -7.10 14.43 -20.40
CA TRP A 347 -8.53 14.13 -20.34
C TRP A 347 -9.02 14.10 -18.91
N ALA A 348 -10.33 14.20 -18.75
CA ALA A 348 -10.98 14.08 -17.45
C ALA A 348 -12.23 13.23 -17.54
N TYR A 349 -12.50 12.46 -16.49
CA TYR A 349 -13.70 11.67 -16.30
C TYR A 349 -14.34 12.03 -14.95
N ASN A 350 -15.64 12.36 -14.95
CA ASN A 350 -16.38 12.62 -13.71
C ASN A 350 -17.09 11.34 -13.26
N THR A 351 -16.75 10.84 -12.09
CA THR A 351 -17.23 9.55 -11.55
C THR A 351 -18.72 9.53 -11.24
N ILE A 352 -19.31 10.70 -10.94
CA ILE A 352 -20.73 10.84 -10.61
C ILE A 352 -21.59 10.96 -11.89
N THR A 353 -21.21 11.86 -12.81
CA THR A 353 -21.98 12.11 -14.03
C THR A 353 -21.63 11.19 -15.18
N GLN A 354 -20.53 10.45 -15.07
CA GLN A 354 -19.96 9.55 -16.06
C GLN A 354 -19.64 10.24 -17.40
N ASN A 355 -19.37 11.55 -17.35
CA ASN A 355 -18.97 12.31 -18.52
C ASN A 355 -17.45 12.31 -18.66
N THR A 356 -16.99 12.17 -19.90
CA THR A 356 -15.57 12.27 -20.27
C THR A 356 -15.37 13.46 -21.21
N TRP A 357 -14.28 14.22 -21.02
CA TRP A 357 -13.98 15.36 -21.88
C TRP A 357 -12.47 15.61 -22.01
N LEU A 358 -12.07 16.19 -23.14
CA LEU A 358 -10.73 16.72 -23.34
C LEU A 358 -10.57 17.99 -22.49
N VAL A 359 -9.58 18.02 -21.59
CA VAL A 359 -9.29 19.21 -20.77
C VAL A 359 -8.67 20.30 -21.62
N LYS A 360 -7.66 19.94 -22.41
CA LYS A 360 -6.95 20.87 -23.29
C LYS A 360 -6.21 20.12 -24.40
N ASP A 361 -6.32 20.61 -25.66
CA ASP A 361 -5.40 20.31 -26.74
C ASP A 361 -4.20 21.25 -26.62
N ILE A 362 -3.11 20.77 -26.01
CA ILE A 362 -1.90 21.57 -25.71
C ILE A 362 -0.99 21.63 -26.94
N HIS A 363 -0.88 20.51 -27.68
CA HIS A 363 0.00 20.40 -28.85
C HIS A 363 -0.77 20.26 -30.17
N GLY A 364 -1.78 21.03 -30.39
CA GLY A 364 -2.49 21.22 -31.66
C GLY A 364 -2.48 20.05 -32.65
N GLY A 365 -3.16 18.92 -32.33
CA GLY A 365 -3.27 17.74 -33.20
C GLY A 365 -2.07 16.78 -33.18
N SER A 366 -1.18 16.91 -32.19
CA SER A 366 -0.08 15.98 -31.90
C SER A 366 -0.03 15.74 -30.40
N SER A 367 0.71 14.73 -29.94
CA SER A 367 0.79 14.39 -28.52
C SER A 367 1.55 15.42 -27.70
N ALA A 368 0.92 15.95 -26.65
CA ALA A 368 1.57 16.76 -25.63
C ALA A 368 2.23 15.91 -24.53
N ASN A 369 1.79 14.66 -24.34
CA ASN A 369 2.23 13.74 -23.31
C ASN A 369 2.25 14.41 -21.93
N PRO A 370 1.07 14.83 -21.42
CA PRO A 370 0.96 15.51 -20.14
C PRO A 370 1.33 14.59 -18.99
N GLY A 371 2.27 15.01 -18.14
CA GLY A 371 2.73 14.24 -16.99
C GLY A 371 3.91 13.32 -17.24
N TRP A 372 4.40 13.19 -18.48
CA TRP A 372 5.47 12.22 -18.83
C TRP A 372 6.69 12.26 -17.92
N TYR A 373 7.08 13.42 -17.41
CA TYR A 373 8.22 13.52 -16.50
C TYR A 373 7.80 13.83 -15.06
N MET A 374 6.89 14.77 -14.89
CA MET A 374 6.52 15.28 -13.57
C MET A 374 5.03 15.64 -13.54
N HIS A 375 4.32 15.22 -12.49
CA HIS A 375 2.98 15.72 -12.19
C HIS A 375 2.70 15.65 -10.69
N PHE A 376 2.00 16.62 -10.18
CA PHE A 376 1.60 16.69 -8.77
C PHE A 376 0.39 17.61 -8.58
N LEU A 377 -0.30 17.39 -7.48
CA LEU A 377 -1.41 18.23 -7.05
C LEU A 377 -0.95 19.17 -5.93
N HIS A 378 -1.22 20.46 -6.07
CA HIS A 378 -1.00 21.43 -5.01
C HIS A 378 -2.20 22.34 -4.88
N ASN A 379 -2.87 22.32 -3.71
CA ASN A 379 -4.17 22.93 -3.51
C ASN A 379 -5.17 22.46 -4.60
N ASP A 380 -5.86 23.36 -5.29
CA ASP A 380 -6.83 23.02 -6.34
C ASP A 380 -6.21 23.03 -7.75
N VAL A 381 -4.89 22.96 -7.85
CA VAL A 381 -4.18 23.05 -9.13
C VAL A 381 -3.37 21.78 -9.39
N LEU A 382 -3.65 21.15 -10.52
CA LEU A 382 -2.85 20.06 -11.06
C LEU A 382 -1.70 20.67 -11.86
N TYR A 383 -0.47 20.40 -11.48
CA TYR A 383 0.77 20.76 -12.19
C TYR A 383 1.29 19.54 -12.92
N PHE A 384 1.77 19.73 -14.13
CA PHE A 384 2.29 18.63 -14.96
C PHE A 384 3.22 19.14 -16.05
N THR A 385 4.16 18.33 -16.47
CA THR A 385 4.94 18.62 -17.67
C THR A 385 4.13 18.30 -18.91
N ALA A 386 4.24 19.12 -19.95
CA ALA A 386 3.66 18.83 -21.25
C ALA A 386 4.42 19.52 -22.36
N ARG A 387 4.43 18.89 -23.53
CA ARG A 387 5.04 19.41 -24.74
C ARG A 387 4.04 20.27 -25.53
N ASP A 388 4.41 21.49 -25.84
CA ASP A 388 3.61 22.37 -26.70
C ASP A 388 4.06 22.34 -28.19
N ASN A 389 3.47 23.23 -28.98
CA ASN A 389 3.83 23.39 -30.39
C ASN A 389 5.30 23.77 -30.63
N GLY A 390 6.03 24.20 -29.61
CA GLY A 390 7.47 24.43 -29.63
C GLY A 390 8.30 23.16 -29.51
N ASN A 391 7.65 22.03 -29.24
CA ASN A 391 8.27 20.73 -29.04
C ASN A 391 9.20 20.66 -27.81
N VAL A 392 8.94 21.50 -26.81
CA VAL A 392 9.65 21.59 -25.54
C VAL A 392 8.71 21.17 -24.42
N HIS A 393 9.19 20.34 -23.49
CA HIS A 393 8.45 20.03 -22.27
C HIS A 393 8.61 21.16 -21.28
N ASP A 394 7.50 21.80 -20.95
CA ASP A 394 7.40 22.89 -20.00
C ASP A 394 6.45 22.51 -18.85
N LEU A 395 6.49 23.29 -17.76
CA LEU A 395 5.54 23.11 -16.67
C LEU A 395 4.22 23.81 -17.00
N TRP A 396 3.15 23.05 -16.96
CA TRP A 396 1.77 23.47 -17.16
C TRP A 396 0.97 23.31 -15.87
N ALA A 397 -0.14 23.98 -15.82
CA ALA A 397 -1.08 23.87 -14.71
C ALA A 397 -2.53 23.86 -15.18
N HIS A 398 -3.37 23.11 -14.49
CA HIS A 398 -4.80 23.10 -14.66
C HIS A 398 -5.47 23.40 -13.33
N ASN A 399 -6.22 24.48 -13.25
CA ASN A 399 -7.01 24.82 -12.06
C ASN A 399 -8.39 24.17 -12.17
N GLN A 400 -8.67 23.30 -11.25
CA GLN A 400 -9.86 22.47 -11.26
C GLN A 400 -11.13 23.23 -10.88
N SER A 401 -11.00 24.29 -10.06
CA SER A 401 -12.15 25.09 -9.62
C SER A 401 -12.74 25.94 -10.75
N ASN A 402 -11.94 26.40 -11.72
CA ASN A 402 -12.38 27.27 -12.81
C ASN A 402 -12.16 26.70 -14.21
N GLY A 403 -11.55 25.51 -14.33
CA GLY A 403 -11.31 24.82 -15.60
C GLY A 403 -10.25 25.46 -16.51
N THR A 404 -9.42 26.37 -15.98
CA THR A 404 -8.38 27.02 -16.79
C THR A 404 -7.10 26.20 -16.84
N THR A 405 -6.50 26.10 -18.04
CA THR A 405 -5.19 25.46 -18.25
C THR A 405 -4.23 26.46 -18.86
N TRP A 406 -3.02 26.60 -18.26
CA TRP A 406 -2.02 27.55 -18.69
C TRP A 406 -0.60 27.01 -18.54
N LYS A 407 0.33 27.57 -19.29
CA LYS A 407 1.76 27.33 -19.12
C LYS A 407 2.28 28.13 -17.95
N VAL A 408 2.92 27.47 -16.99
CA VAL A 408 3.43 28.07 -15.74
C VAL A 408 4.81 28.68 -15.97
N VAL A 409 5.75 27.88 -16.43
CA VAL A 409 7.11 28.29 -16.70
C VAL A 409 7.67 27.52 -17.90
N GLY A 410 8.43 28.21 -18.74
CA GLY A 410 9.17 27.62 -19.84
C GLY A 410 10.65 27.54 -19.49
N PHE A 411 11.24 26.38 -19.73
CA PHE A 411 12.66 26.14 -19.45
C PHE A 411 13.59 26.50 -20.61
N GLY A 412 13.10 27.31 -21.56
CA GLY A 412 13.86 27.80 -22.68
C GLY A 412 13.63 27.05 -23.99
N PRO A 413 14.38 27.36 -25.06
CA PRO A 413 14.19 26.73 -26.37
C PRO A 413 14.88 25.37 -26.50
N ASP A 414 15.49 24.85 -25.43
CA ASP A 414 16.15 23.54 -25.46
C ASP A 414 15.09 22.42 -25.43
N PRO A 415 14.95 21.66 -26.52
CA PRO A 415 13.99 20.54 -26.54
C PRO A 415 14.34 19.41 -25.55
N MET A 416 15.53 19.47 -24.93
CA MET A 416 16.02 18.49 -23.96
C MET A 416 15.88 18.98 -22.51
N ALA A 417 15.14 20.06 -22.26
CA ALA A 417 15.00 20.61 -20.90
C ALA A 417 14.40 19.59 -19.92
N HIS A 418 13.39 18.84 -20.32
CA HIS A 418 12.77 17.71 -19.61
C HIS A 418 12.79 17.86 -18.07
N PRO A 419 12.07 18.84 -17.51
CA PRO A 419 12.05 19.06 -16.07
C PRO A 419 11.41 17.87 -15.35
N GLY A 420 12.05 17.39 -14.27
CA GLY A 420 11.59 16.23 -13.51
C GLY A 420 11.82 14.89 -14.22
N GLN A 421 12.82 14.79 -15.10
CA GLN A 421 13.09 13.54 -15.82
C GLN A 421 13.54 12.42 -14.90
N TYR A 422 14.31 12.76 -13.87
CA TYR A 422 14.87 11.80 -12.93
C TYR A 422 14.30 11.95 -11.53
N MET A 423 14.00 13.16 -11.11
CA MET A 423 13.44 13.42 -9.78
C MET A 423 12.50 14.61 -9.76
N ASP A 424 11.44 14.50 -8.95
CA ASP A 424 10.58 15.60 -8.54
C ASP A 424 10.04 15.36 -7.12
N HIS A 425 10.13 16.38 -6.28
CA HIS A 425 9.62 16.33 -4.91
C HIS A 425 8.93 17.66 -4.55
N LEU A 426 7.65 17.58 -4.24
CA LEU A 426 6.90 18.72 -3.71
C LEU A 426 7.03 18.79 -2.20
N ILE A 427 7.64 19.87 -1.69
CA ILE A 427 7.87 20.11 -0.27
C ILE A 427 7.29 21.47 0.10
N GLY A 428 6.18 21.47 0.83
CA GLY A 428 5.41 22.68 1.09
C GLY A 428 4.93 23.34 -0.21
N ASP A 429 5.34 24.58 -0.44
CA ASP A 429 5.02 25.34 -1.66
C ASP A 429 6.16 25.34 -2.69
N THR A 430 7.13 24.46 -2.55
CA THR A 430 8.30 24.38 -3.44
C THR A 430 8.43 22.99 -4.05
N VAL A 431 8.54 22.91 -5.37
CA VAL A 431 8.91 21.66 -6.05
C VAL A 431 10.39 21.71 -6.38
N TYR A 432 11.10 20.64 -5.99
CA TYR A 432 12.49 20.36 -6.32
C TYR A 432 12.53 19.33 -7.44
N PHE A 433 13.32 19.59 -8.48
CA PHE A 433 13.35 18.74 -9.67
C PHE A 433 14.67 18.89 -10.43
N ASP A 434 14.99 17.94 -11.26
CA ASP A 434 16.10 18.03 -12.19
C ASP A 434 15.65 18.71 -13.51
N ALA A 435 16.49 19.49 -14.12
CA ALA A 435 16.26 19.99 -15.48
C ALA A 435 17.56 20.38 -16.20
N GLN A 436 17.55 20.28 -17.54
CA GLN A 436 18.64 20.74 -18.37
C GLN A 436 18.72 22.27 -18.36
N THR A 437 19.91 22.79 -18.07
CA THR A 437 20.26 24.21 -18.09
C THR A 437 21.48 24.44 -19.00
N PRO A 438 21.88 25.68 -19.27
CA PRO A 438 23.15 25.95 -19.95
C PRO A 438 24.40 25.45 -19.18
N MET A 439 24.24 25.10 -17.90
CA MET A 439 25.31 24.57 -17.03
C MET A 439 25.25 23.05 -16.88
N GLY A 440 24.43 22.36 -17.66
CA GLY A 440 24.17 20.93 -17.53
C GLY A 440 22.78 20.68 -16.93
N ARG A 441 22.47 19.39 -16.69
CA ARG A 441 21.27 18.96 -15.96
C ARG A 441 21.57 18.99 -14.49
N GLU A 442 20.89 19.90 -13.76
CA GLU A 442 21.18 20.21 -12.36
C GLU A 442 19.91 20.19 -11.50
N LEU A 443 20.10 20.28 -10.17
CA LEU A 443 19.00 20.39 -9.21
C LEU A 443 18.45 21.81 -9.19
N LEU A 444 17.18 21.95 -9.53
CA LEU A 444 16.41 23.18 -9.54
C LEU A 444 15.27 23.13 -8.53
N ALA A 445 14.75 24.30 -8.22
CA ALA A 445 13.52 24.44 -7.45
C ALA A 445 12.62 25.52 -8.06
N TYR A 446 11.31 25.31 -7.92
CA TYR A 446 10.28 26.27 -8.30
C TYR A 446 9.31 26.51 -7.15
N ASN A 447 9.14 27.75 -6.74
CA ASN A 447 8.18 28.10 -5.70
C ASN A 447 6.83 28.48 -6.32
N LEU A 448 5.78 27.75 -5.92
CA LEU A 448 4.43 27.83 -6.45
C LEU A 448 3.68 29.13 -6.07
N LEU A 449 4.08 29.81 -4.98
CA LEU A 449 3.42 31.03 -4.52
C LEU A 449 3.93 32.28 -5.22
N ASN A 450 5.26 32.40 -5.37
CA ASN A 450 5.88 33.61 -5.94
C ASN A 450 6.35 33.40 -7.38
N HIS A 451 6.19 32.20 -7.94
CA HIS A 451 6.54 31.84 -9.31
C HIS A 451 8.02 32.08 -9.67
N THR A 452 8.91 31.85 -8.71
CA THR A 452 10.35 31.93 -8.93
C THR A 452 10.99 30.56 -9.13
N THR A 453 11.89 30.47 -10.11
CA THR A 453 12.76 29.31 -10.34
C THR A 453 14.19 29.67 -9.98
N TRP A 454 14.92 28.76 -9.32
CA TRP A 454 16.34 28.92 -9.04
C TRP A 454 17.06 27.58 -9.12
N MET A 455 18.35 27.65 -9.42
CA MET A 455 19.24 26.51 -9.29
C MET A 455 19.56 26.31 -7.80
N VAL A 456 19.30 25.12 -7.29
CA VAL A 456 19.62 24.75 -5.89
C VAL A 456 21.10 24.48 -5.75
N ALA A 457 21.66 23.70 -6.67
CA ALA A 457 23.08 23.36 -6.70
C ALA A 457 23.56 23.07 -8.12
N ASP A 458 24.78 23.52 -8.46
CA ASP A 458 25.59 23.09 -9.61
C ASP A 458 26.55 22.02 -9.06
N LEU A 459 26.14 20.75 -9.19
CA LEU A 459 26.81 19.62 -8.53
C LEU A 459 28.02 19.13 -9.34
N GLU A 460 27.97 19.28 -10.66
CA GLU A 460 29.09 19.02 -11.57
C GLU A 460 29.45 20.32 -12.29
N LEU A 461 30.56 20.94 -11.87
CA LEU A 461 30.91 22.28 -12.29
C LEU A 461 31.07 22.45 -13.81
N GLY A 462 30.37 23.42 -14.37
CA GLY A 462 30.53 23.83 -15.76
C GLY A 462 29.35 23.47 -16.65
N GLN A 463 29.56 22.73 -17.74
CA GLN A 463 28.50 22.32 -18.68
C GLN A 463 28.23 20.80 -18.61
N ALA A 464 28.89 20.11 -17.72
CA ALA A 464 28.61 18.69 -17.47
C ALA A 464 27.28 18.57 -16.68
N SER A 465 26.55 17.49 -16.92
CA SER A 465 25.29 17.22 -16.23
C SER A 465 25.55 16.37 -15.00
N SER A 466 25.02 16.76 -13.86
CA SER A 466 25.05 15.96 -12.64
C SER A 466 23.94 14.91 -12.60
N ASN A 467 22.85 15.07 -13.41
CA ASN A 467 21.71 14.17 -13.46
C ASN A 467 21.20 13.77 -12.05
N PRO A 468 20.80 14.71 -11.20
CA PRO A 468 20.38 14.36 -9.85
C PRO A 468 19.13 13.46 -9.86
N GLY A 469 19.19 12.36 -9.10
CA GLY A 469 18.09 11.38 -9.00
C GLY A 469 18.05 10.37 -10.14
N GLU A 470 19.15 10.19 -10.90
CA GLU A 470 19.16 9.29 -12.06
C GLU A 470 18.77 7.84 -11.71
N HIS A 471 19.12 7.38 -10.50
CA HIS A 471 18.79 6.04 -10.02
C HIS A 471 17.96 6.07 -8.73
N MET A 472 18.15 7.07 -7.87
CA MET A 472 17.38 7.19 -6.63
C MET A 472 17.17 8.64 -6.20
N SER A 473 15.97 8.90 -5.65
CA SER A 473 15.68 10.14 -4.93
C SER A 473 14.66 9.91 -3.83
N LEU A 474 14.98 10.30 -2.60
CA LEU A 474 14.15 10.11 -1.41
C LEU A 474 14.07 11.38 -0.57
N LEU A 475 12.90 11.62 0.02
CA LEU A 475 12.73 12.62 1.07
C LEU A 475 12.73 11.94 2.44
N VAL A 476 13.70 12.30 3.29
CA VAL A 476 13.85 11.78 4.66
C VAL A 476 13.78 12.94 5.64
N GLY A 477 12.64 13.14 6.29
CA GLY A 477 12.38 14.35 7.06
C GLY A 477 12.44 15.58 6.15
N ASP A 478 13.31 16.55 6.47
CA ASP A 478 13.55 17.74 5.64
C ASP A 478 14.72 17.57 4.67
N THR A 479 15.30 16.38 4.56
CA THR A 479 16.47 16.12 3.72
C THR A 479 16.09 15.37 2.46
N LEU A 480 16.39 15.96 1.31
CA LEU A 480 16.29 15.35 0.00
C LEU A 480 17.61 14.61 -0.29
N LEU A 481 17.55 13.28 -0.40
CA LEU A 481 18.67 12.40 -0.68
C LEU A 481 18.57 11.92 -2.13
N PHE A 482 19.65 12.01 -2.90
CA PHE A 482 19.64 11.65 -4.32
C PHE A 482 21.04 11.26 -4.82
N ASP A 483 21.08 10.43 -5.84
CA ASP A 483 22.32 10.11 -6.55
C ASP A 483 22.61 11.08 -7.69
N THR A 484 23.79 10.97 -8.29
CA THR A 484 24.22 11.75 -9.45
C THR A 484 24.93 10.86 -10.47
N ALA A 485 25.04 11.33 -11.72
CA ALA A 485 25.65 10.61 -12.85
C ALA A 485 27.08 10.11 -12.61
N ASP A 486 27.80 10.63 -11.62
CA ASP A 486 29.11 10.15 -11.19
C ASP A 486 29.03 9.10 -10.06
N ASP A 487 27.83 8.50 -9.85
CA ASP A 487 27.50 7.55 -8.78
C ASP A 487 27.74 8.09 -7.35
N SER A 488 27.84 9.40 -7.17
CA SER A 488 27.93 10.00 -5.84
C SER A 488 26.54 10.16 -5.22
N LEU A 489 26.47 10.01 -3.90
CA LEU A 489 25.25 10.27 -3.12
C LEU A 489 25.34 11.67 -2.51
N TRP A 490 24.29 12.46 -2.72
CA TRP A 490 24.15 13.83 -2.25
C TRP A 490 22.92 14.00 -1.38
N ALA A 491 22.94 15.01 -0.55
CA ALA A 491 21.81 15.42 0.26
C ALA A 491 21.61 16.94 0.20
N HIS A 492 20.36 17.36 0.23
CA HIS A 492 19.95 18.76 0.31
C HIS A 492 18.94 18.92 1.47
N ASP A 493 19.32 19.72 2.47
CA ASP A 493 18.43 20.08 3.57
C ASP A 493 17.54 21.26 3.13
N THR A 494 16.25 20.97 2.94
CA THR A 494 15.27 21.92 2.44
C THR A 494 14.88 23.00 3.46
N SER A 495 15.15 22.75 4.75
CA SER A 495 14.86 23.69 5.84
C SER A 495 15.86 24.85 5.93
N ASN A 496 17.13 24.60 5.58
CA ASN A 496 18.20 25.59 5.66
C ASN A 496 18.92 25.84 4.33
N GLY A 497 18.61 25.09 3.27
CA GLY A 497 19.15 25.26 1.92
C GLY A 497 20.59 24.75 1.74
N THR A 498 21.11 23.94 2.65
CA THR A 498 22.48 23.37 2.51
C THR A 498 22.48 22.13 1.65
N THR A 499 23.47 22.01 0.76
CA THR A 499 23.71 20.81 -0.07
C THR A 499 25.09 20.27 0.23
N TRP A 500 25.20 18.95 0.44
CA TRP A 500 26.48 18.30 0.70
C TRP A 500 26.56 16.90 0.07
N ARG A 501 27.78 16.46 -0.19
CA ARG A 501 28.04 15.12 -0.66
C ARG A 501 28.07 14.15 0.53
N VAL A 502 27.22 13.13 0.52
CA VAL A 502 27.11 12.10 1.56
C VAL A 502 28.16 11.01 1.36
N MET A 503 28.29 10.52 0.13
CA MET A 503 29.26 9.51 -0.25
C MET A 503 29.99 9.95 -1.52
N GLN A 504 31.31 9.81 -1.52
CA GLN A 504 32.12 10.10 -2.69
C GLN A 504 32.30 8.84 -3.51
N HIS A 505 32.12 8.98 -4.81
CA HIS A 505 32.26 7.93 -5.80
C HIS A 505 33.51 7.07 -5.65
N THR A 506 33.30 5.76 -5.74
CA THR A 506 34.11 4.73 -6.42
C THR A 506 33.23 3.52 -6.69
N GLY A 507 32.20 3.70 -7.55
CA GLY A 507 31.25 2.63 -7.88
C GLY A 507 30.25 2.37 -6.75
N THR A 508 29.72 3.41 -6.11
CA THR A 508 28.70 3.28 -5.06
C THR A 508 27.38 2.75 -5.61
N ASN A 509 27.03 3.11 -6.85
CA ASN A 509 25.84 2.66 -7.55
C ASN A 509 24.61 2.64 -6.63
N ALA A 510 24.42 3.73 -5.86
CA ALA A 510 23.33 3.84 -4.91
C ALA A 510 21.97 3.81 -5.65
N GLY A 511 21.11 2.86 -5.31
CA GLY A 511 19.79 2.69 -5.92
C GLY A 511 19.78 2.14 -7.34
N GLU A 512 20.93 1.85 -7.98
CA GLU A 512 20.95 1.41 -9.38
C GLU A 512 20.20 0.09 -9.59
N GLY A 513 19.06 0.18 -10.30
CA GLY A 513 18.23 -0.98 -10.66
C GLY A 513 17.56 -1.67 -9.47
N THR A 514 17.38 -0.96 -8.35
CA THR A 514 16.79 -1.48 -7.12
C THR A 514 15.70 -0.55 -6.59
N HIS A 515 15.01 -1.00 -5.55
CA HIS A 515 14.06 -0.19 -4.79
C HIS A 515 14.73 0.39 -3.55
N GLU A 516 14.28 1.56 -3.14
CA GLU A 516 14.69 2.26 -1.93
C GLU A 516 13.45 2.65 -1.11
N THR A 517 13.63 2.85 0.20
CA THR A 517 12.54 3.24 1.08
C THR A 517 13.00 3.97 2.33
N VAL A 518 12.07 4.62 3.01
CA VAL A 518 12.29 5.30 4.28
C VAL A 518 11.61 4.53 5.41
N VAL A 519 12.35 4.22 6.47
CA VAL A 519 11.84 3.63 7.71
C VAL A 519 12.22 4.54 8.86
N GLY A 520 11.24 5.22 9.45
CA GLY A 520 11.49 6.23 10.48
C GLY A 520 12.28 7.42 9.94
N THR A 521 13.48 7.64 10.49
CA THR A 521 14.40 8.73 10.08
C THR A 521 15.53 8.25 9.17
N MET A 522 15.47 7.01 8.71
CA MET A 522 16.51 6.40 7.88
C MET A 522 15.98 6.09 6.48
N ALA A 523 16.77 6.43 5.45
CA ALA A 523 16.59 5.91 4.10
C ALA A 523 17.42 4.64 3.95
N PHE A 524 16.83 3.62 3.32
CA PHE A 524 17.49 2.35 3.00
C PHE A 524 17.54 2.18 1.49
N PHE A 525 18.70 1.73 1.01
CA PHE A 525 18.98 1.54 -0.41
C PHE A 525 20.10 0.53 -0.62
N GLN A 526 20.23 0.04 -1.85
CA GLN A 526 21.40 -0.71 -2.25
C GLN A 526 22.56 0.25 -2.54
N ALA A 527 23.76 -0.09 -2.08
CA ALA A 527 24.98 0.55 -2.54
C ALA A 527 26.18 -0.39 -2.36
N GLN A 528 27.30 -0.05 -3.00
CA GLN A 528 28.57 -0.79 -2.87
C GLN A 528 29.70 0.15 -2.49
N ASP A 529 30.76 -0.41 -1.92
CA ASP A 529 32.01 0.29 -1.66
C ASP A 529 33.22 -0.50 -2.22
N ASN A 530 34.43 0.04 -2.07
CA ASN A 530 35.63 -0.60 -2.56
C ASN A 530 36.01 -1.91 -1.86
N ALA A 531 35.33 -2.24 -0.76
CA ALA A 531 35.67 -3.38 0.09
C ALA A 531 34.68 -4.54 -0.04
N GLY A 532 33.52 -4.31 -0.64
CA GLY A 532 32.45 -5.31 -0.76
C GLY A 532 31.61 -5.16 -2.01
N GLY A 533 30.75 -6.13 -2.27
CA GLY A 533 29.72 -6.09 -3.30
C GLY A 533 28.56 -5.16 -2.94
N ALA A 534 27.48 -5.20 -3.74
CA ALA A 534 26.27 -4.43 -3.47
C ALA A 534 25.52 -5.00 -2.25
N GLU A 535 25.44 -4.21 -1.20
CA GLU A 535 24.86 -4.58 0.10
C GLU A 535 23.84 -3.55 0.57
N LEU A 536 23.20 -3.81 1.74
CA LEU A 536 22.24 -2.91 2.34
C LEU A 536 22.93 -1.72 3.02
N TRP A 537 22.60 -0.52 2.58
CA TRP A 537 23.05 0.74 3.15
C TRP A 537 21.89 1.53 3.74
N ALA A 538 22.24 2.41 4.67
CA ALA A 538 21.30 3.35 5.27
C ALA A 538 21.90 4.76 5.29
N PHE A 539 21.04 5.76 5.12
CA PHE A 539 21.32 7.16 5.41
C PHE A 539 20.48 7.60 6.61
N ASP A 540 21.13 8.14 7.62
CA ASP A 540 20.46 8.69 8.79
C ASP A 540 20.36 10.22 8.64
N ALA A 541 19.12 10.72 8.51
CA ALA A 541 18.86 12.15 8.36
C ALA A 541 19.24 12.98 9.59
N HIS A 542 19.28 12.37 10.78
CA HIS A 542 19.71 13.08 12.00
C HIS A 542 21.21 13.37 12.02
N THR A 543 22.02 12.42 11.57
CA THR A 543 23.49 12.58 11.52
C THR A 543 23.99 13.11 10.18
N GLY A 544 23.19 13.03 9.11
CA GLY A 544 23.57 13.38 7.75
C GLY A 544 24.61 12.45 7.13
N GLN A 545 24.73 11.21 7.63
CA GLN A 545 25.74 10.24 7.22
C GLN A 545 25.10 8.97 6.66
N ALA A 546 25.77 8.36 5.67
CA ALA A 546 25.44 7.01 5.21
C ALA A 546 26.43 5.99 5.77
N PHE A 547 25.93 4.78 6.00
CA PHE A 547 26.70 3.65 6.51
C PHE A 547 26.14 2.34 5.97
N ARG A 548 26.97 1.29 5.95
CA ARG A 548 26.51 -0.05 5.59
C ARG A 548 25.64 -0.60 6.74
N ALA A 549 24.36 -0.82 6.48
CA ALA A 549 23.41 -1.33 7.46
C ALA A 549 23.57 -2.83 7.68
N ALA A 550 23.83 -3.59 6.60
CA ALA A 550 24.12 -5.03 6.66
C ALA A 550 25.11 -5.45 5.59
N ASP A 551 25.98 -6.41 5.94
CA ASP A 551 26.91 -7.14 5.05
C ASP A 551 26.37 -8.58 4.97
N ILE A 552 25.38 -8.80 4.07
CA ILE A 552 24.63 -10.07 3.99
C ILE A 552 25.49 -11.14 3.32
N VAL A 553 26.25 -10.77 2.28
CA VAL A 553 27.21 -11.64 1.59
C VAL A 553 28.60 -11.05 1.70
N PRO A 554 29.39 -11.45 2.72
CA PRO A 554 30.71 -10.91 2.92
C PRO A 554 31.66 -11.11 1.72
N GLY A 555 32.37 -10.06 1.32
CA GLY A 555 33.35 -10.11 0.25
C GLY A 555 32.97 -9.23 -0.95
N LEU A 556 33.46 -9.62 -2.14
CA LEU A 556 33.19 -8.86 -3.39
C LEU A 556 31.88 -9.25 -4.06
N ASP A 557 31.29 -10.37 -3.67
CA ASP A 557 29.98 -10.78 -4.12
C ASP A 557 28.93 -10.04 -3.28
N GLY A 558 27.95 -9.41 -3.89
CA GLY A 558 26.92 -8.67 -3.18
C GLY A 558 25.62 -9.47 -3.02
N SER A 559 24.82 -9.11 -2.03
CA SER A 559 23.47 -9.65 -1.83
C SER A 559 22.44 -9.00 -2.75
N ASN A 560 22.75 -7.85 -3.35
CA ASN A 560 21.88 -7.05 -4.22
C ASN A 560 20.46 -6.88 -3.60
N PRO A 561 20.37 -6.23 -2.43
CA PRO A 561 19.11 -6.07 -1.72
C PRO A 561 18.16 -5.12 -2.46
N GLY A 562 16.85 -5.41 -2.40
CA GLY A 562 15.84 -4.52 -2.97
C GLY A 562 15.71 -4.56 -4.49
N GLN A 563 16.22 -5.59 -5.16
CA GLN A 563 16.09 -5.70 -6.62
C GLN A 563 14.62 -5.81 -7.07
N ASN A 564 13.78 -6.43 -6.27
CA ASN A 564 12.36 -6.57 -6.56
C ASN A 564 11.50 -5.74 -5.60
N MET A 565 11.93 -5.59 -4.35
CA MET A 565 11.15 -4.93 -3.30
C MET A 565 12.03 -4.43 -2.16
N MET A 566 11.71 -3.24 -1.66
CA MET A 566 12.22 -2.71 -0.39
C MET A 566 11.13 -1.87 0.27
N VAL A 567 10.59 -2.31 1.42
CA VAL A 567 9.42 -1.68 2.06
C VAL A 567 9.53 -1.69 3.57
N GLY A 568 8.99 -0.67 4.22
CA GLY A 568 8.89 -0.59 5.68
C GLY A 568 7.53 -1.06 6.19
N LEU A 569 7.52 -1.95 7.20
CA LEU A 569 6.30 -2.36 7.88
C LEU A 569 6.57 -2.42 9.39
N SER A 570 5.78 -1.71 10.18
CA SER A 570 5.91 -1.64 11.66
C SER A 570 7.31 -1.27 12.15
N GLY A 571 8.05 -0.48 11.35
CA GLY A 571 9.39 0.00 11.68
C GLY A 571 10.51 -1.00 11.39
N VAL A 572 10.22 -2.15 10.81
CA VAL A 572 11.17 -3.12 10.25
C VAL A 572 11.20 -2.95 8.74
N LEU A 573 12.38 -3.05 8.16
CA LEU A 573 12.57 -3.06 6.72
C LEU A 573 12.43 -4.48 6.18
N TYR A 574 11.65 -4.68 5.11
CA TYR A 574 11.52 -5.94 4.37
C TYR A 574 11.99 -5.74 2.94
N PHE A 575 12.79 -6.67 2.46
CA PHE A 575 13.39 -6.57 1.13
C PHE A 575 13.77 -7.96 0.59
N ASP A 576 14.01 -8.05 -0.69
CA ASP A 576 14.59 -9.25 -1.27
C ASP A 576 16.12 -9.14 -1.31
N ALA A 577 16.82 -10.22 -1.02
CA ALA A 577 18.27 -10.29 -1.13
C ALA A 577 18.73 -11.71 -1.49
N SER A 578 19.88 -11.82 -2.15
CA SER A 578 20.42 -13.08 -2.65
C SER A 578 21.62 -13.53 -1.82
N THR A 579 21.66 -14.82 -1.48
CA THR A 579 22.86 -15.47 -0.93
C THR A 579 23.22 -16.71 -1.74
N HIS A 580 24.43 -17.21 -1.56
CA HIS A 580 24.86 -18.47 -2.22
C HIS A 580 24.14 -19.71 -1.70
N SER A 581 23.58 -19.65 -0.49
CA SER A 581 22.96 -20.79 0.17
C SER A 581 21.46 -20.88 0.00
N THR A 582 20.77 -19.75 -0.15
CA THR A 582 19.30 -19.68 -0.22
C THR A 582 18.78 -19.10 -1.53
N GLY A 583 19.68 -18.68 -2.43
CA GLY A 583 19.25 -17.88 -3.57
C GLY A 583 18.67 -16.53 -3.15
N ARG A 584 17.74 -15.98 -3.93
CA ARG A 584 17.05 -14.71 -3.65
C ARG A 584 15.76 -14.96 -2.91
N GLU A 585 15.73 -14.53 -1.65
CA GLU A 585 14.62 -14.76 -0.73
C GLU A 585 14.16 -13.48 -0.02
N LEU A 586 13.11 -13.59 0.82
CA LEU A 586 12.59 -12.48 1.62
C LEU A 586 13.44 -12.30 2.90
N TRP A 587 13.96 -11.10 3.07
CA TRP A 587 14.80 -10.70 4.20
C TRP A 587 14.16 -9.56 5.00
N ALA A 588 14.61 -9.38 6.22
CA ALA A 588 14.26 -8.26 7.07
C ALA A 588 15.49 -7.67 7.75
N HIS A 589 15.42 -6.35 8.03
CA HIS A 589 16.39 -5.62 8.82
C HIS A 589 15.67 -4.74 9.83
N ASP A 590 16.06 -4.85 11.12
CA ASP A 590 15.54 -3.99 12.17
C ASP A 590 16.51 -2.84 12.42
N PRO A 591 16.15 -1.59 12.06
CA PRO A 591 17.02 -0.43 12.31
C PRO A 591 17.27 -0.13 13.78
N ALA A 592 16.46 -0.67 14.70
CA ALA A 592 16.56 -0.37 16.11
C ALA A 592 17.78 -1.04 16.75
N ASP A 593 18.15 -2.25 16.29
CA ASP A 593 19.32 -2.99 16.81
C ASP A 593 20.33 -3.40 15.74
N GLY A 594 20.03 -3.11 14.47
CA GLY A 594 20.86 -3.46 13.32
C GLY A 594 20.82 -4.94 12.94
N SER A 595 19.90 -5.75 13.50
CA SER A 595 19.79 -7.16 13.15
C SER A 595 19.22 -7.36 11.74
N THR A 596 19.77 -8.36 11.02
CA THR A 596 19.33 -8.72 9.66
C THR A 596 19.14 -10.23 9.59
N TRP A 597 18.04 -10.70 8.98
CA TRP A 597 17.72 -12.13 8.92
C TRP A 597 16.88 -12.47 7.68
N VAL A 598 16.94 -13.74 7.27
CA VAL A 598 15.99 -14.27 6.29
C VAL A 598 14.63 -14.49 6.96
N VAL A 599 13.57 -13.97 6.35
CA VAL A 599 12.19 -14.13 6.86
C VAL A 599 11.63 -15.48 6.44
N ALA A 600 11.81 -15.83 5.18
CA ALA A 600 11.39 -17.10 4.62
C ALA A 600 12.33 -17.52 3.49
N ASP A 601 12.65 -18.81 3.47
CA ASP A 601 13.26 -19.53 2.36
C ASP A 601 12.14 -20.32 1.68
N ILE A 602 11.52 -19.69 0.66
CA ILE A 602 10.29 -20.20 0.02
C ILE A 602 10.63 -21.25 -1.02
N ALA A 603 11.69 -21.03 -1.80
CA ALA A 603 12.16 -21.98 -2.81
C ALA A 603 13.10 -23.00 -2.18
N TYR A 604 12.60 -23.75 -1.17
CA TYR A 604 13.35 -24.79 -0.48
C TYR A 604 13.91 -25.83 -1.47
N ASP A 605 15.16 -26.27 -1.26
CA ASP A 605 15.89 -27.24 -2.07
C ASP A 605 15.01 -28.41 -2.55
N ASP A 606 14.58 -28.38 -3.80
CA ASP A 606 14.08 -29.59 -4.46
C ASP A 606 15.29 -30.50 -4.75
N PRO A 607 15.42 -31.66 -4.07
CA PRO A 607 16.54 -32.58 -4.28
C PRO A 607 16.61 -33.16 -5.70
N ASN A 608 15.60 -32.90 -6.53
CA ASN A 608 15.57 -33.29 -7.94
C ASN A 608 16.10 -32.18 -8.88
N TYR A 609 16.31 -30.97 -8.37
CA TYR A 609 16.90 -29.88 -9.15
C TYR A 609 18.43 -29.96 -9.12
N THR A 610 19.02 -30.15 -10.28
CA THR A 610 20.50 -30.25 -10.46
C THR A 610 21.15 -28.89 -10.72
N THR A 611 20.43 -27.78 -10.64
CA THR A 611 20.95 -26.40 -10.79
C THR A 611 20.94 -25.71 -9.43
N PRO A 612 22.07 -25.11 -8.99
CA PRO A 612 22.17 -24.48 -7.68
C PRO A 612 21.65 -23.03 -7.72
N ASP A 613 20.35 -22.82 -7.81
CA ASP A 613 19.76 -21.51 -7.54
C ASP A 613 18.27 -21.66 -7.13
N PRO A 614 18.03 -22.05 -5.86
CA PRO A 614 16.69 -22.13 -5.31
C PRO A 614 16.21 -20.73 -4.94
N SER A 615 15.95 -19.87 -5.91
CA SER A 615 15.46 -18.51 -5.66
C SER A 615 13.94 -18.45 -5.82
N SER A 616 13.22 -18.02 -4.78
CA SER A 616 11.80 -17.70 -4.89
C SER A 616 11.57 -16.36 -5.61
N ASN A 617 12.59 -15.50 -5.64
CA ASN A 617 12.52 -14.15 -6.21
C ASN A 617 11.24 -13.42 -5.75
N PRO A 618 11.07 -13.17 -4.45
CA PRO A 618 9.85 -12.58 -3.91
C PRO A 618 9.63 -11.17 -4.49
N ALA A 619 8.36 -10.84 -4.68
CA ALA A 619 7.90 -9.54 -5.17
C ALA A 619 8.43 -9.15 -6.56
N ARG A 620 8.84 -10.12 -7.39
CA ARG A 620 9.38 -9.83 -8.73
C ARG A 620 8.40 -9.09 -9.64
N SER A 621 7.12 -9.37 -9.48
CA SER A 621 6.07 -8.78 -10.31
C SER A 621 5.00 -8.09 -9.48
N PHE A 622 4.84 -8.48 -8.21
CA PHE A 622 3.77 -8.01 -7.35
C PHE A 622 4.17 -7.91 -5.90
N TRP A 623 3.83 -6.79 -5.27
CA TRP A 623 3.69 -6.68 -3.82
C TRP A 623 2.63 -5.64 -3.47
N ALA A 624 1.94 -5.81 -2.36
CA ALA A 624 0.93 -4.87 -1.86
C ALA A 624 0.78 -4.98 -0.34
N PHE A 625 0.39 -3.88 0.29
CA PHE A 625 -0.10 -3.93 1.68
C PHE A 625 -1.62 -4.06 1.69
N HIS A 626 -2.12 -4.99 2.47
CA HIS A 626 -3.55 -5.18 2.68
C HIS A 626 -3.80 -5.77 4.07
N ASN A 627 -4.67 -5.14 4.86
CA ASN A 627 -5.09 -5.56 6.20
C ASN A 627 -3.93 -6.04 7.11
N GLY A 628 -2.87 -5.22 7.21
CA GLY A 628 -1.72 -5.49 8.07
C GLY A 628 -0.74 -6.56 7.57
N CYS A 629 -0.98 -7.11 6.39
CA CYS A 629 -0.11 -8.08 5.74
C CYS A 629 0.60 -7.47 4.52
N LEU A 630 1.80 -7.95 4.24
CA LEU A 630 2.51 -7.75 2.99
C LEU A 630 2.20 -8.95 2.07
N PHE A 631 1.55 -8.69 0.95
CA PHE A 631 1.31 -9.65 -0.13
C PHE A 631 2.38 -9.50 -1.18
N PHE A 632 2.85 -10.61 -1.74
CA PHE A 632 3.87 -10.60 -2.79
C PHE A 632 3.80 -11.87 -3.64
N ASP A 633 4.32 -11.82 -4.85
CA ASP A 633 4.50 -13.01 -5.66
C ASP A 633 5.82 -13.69 -5.34
N ALA A 634 5.85 -15.01 -5.31
CA ALA A 634 7.07 -15.78 -5.15
C ALA A 634 6.98 -17.11 -5.93
N TYR A 635 8.14 -17.63 -6.32
CA TYR A 635 8.24 -18.89 -7.06
C TYR A 635 8.50 -20.04 -6.11
N GLU A 636 7.76 -21.13 -6.31
CA GLU A 636 7.97 -22.44 -5.72
C GLU A 636 7.91 -23.52 -6.81
N SER A 637 8.64 -24.63 -6.64
CA SER A 637 8.80 -25.65 -7.68
C SER A 637 7.51 -26.43 -7.98
N GLU A 638 6.59 -26.55 -7.04
CA GLU A 638 5.36 -27.34 -7.17
C GLU A 638 4.21 -26.56 -7.80
N THR A 639 4.07 -25.28 -7.44
CA THR A 639 2.97 -24.40 -7.86
C THR A 639 3.37 -23.35 -8.89
N GLY A 640 4.67 -23.13 -9.09
CA GLY A 640 5.17 -22.04 -9.94
C GLY A 640 5.19 -20.72 -9.19
N ARG A 641 4.92 -19.61 -9.90
CA ARG A 641 4.90 -18.26 -9.32
C ARG A 641 3.48 -17.87 -8.95
N GLU A 642 3.21 -17.84 -7.66
CA GLU A 642 1.91 -17.58 -7.09
C GLU A 642 1.96 -16.48 -6.02
N MET A 643 0.79 -16.15 -5.43
CA MET A 643 0.66 -15.16 -4.38
C MET A 643 0.98 -15.75 -3.02
N TRP A 644 1.82 -15.03 -2.28
CA TRP A 644 2.19 -15.30 -0.89
C TRP A 644 1.83 -14.09 -0.03
N LYS A 645 1.68 -14.31 1.26
CA LYS A 645 1.49 -13.24 2.24
C LYS A 645 2.39 -13.41 3.43
N MET A 646 2.87 -12.30 3.96
CA MET A 646 3.56 -12.20 5.24
C MET A 646 2.74 -11.30 6.14
N CYS A 647 2.19 -11.87 7.21
CA CYS A 647 1.41 -11.16 8.21
C CYS A 647 2.21 -11.03 9.51
N LEU A 648 2.02 -9.93 10.23
CA LEU A 648 2.54 -9.75 11.57
C LEU A 648 1.48 -10.25 12.55
N GLU A 649 1.77 -11.35 13.24
CA GLU A 649 0.97 -11.80 14.39
C GLU A 649 1.51 -11.13 15.65
N HIS A 650 0.64 -10.69 16.55
CA HIS A 650 1.04 -10.01 17.78
C HIS A 650 0.87 -10.93 19.00
N THR A 651 1.94 -11.14 19.73
CA THR A 651 1.91 -11.81 21.03
C THR A 651 2.03 -10.79 22.13
N ILE A 652 1.08 -10.81 23.09
CA ILE A 652 1.07 -9.92 24.24
C ILE A 652 1.60 -10.70 25.45
N THR A 653 2.67 -10.22 26.07
CA THR A 653 3.19 -10.79 27.31
C THR A 653 3.08 -9.72 28.40
N TYR A 654 2.27 -10.01 29.41
CA TYR A 654 2.16 -9.15 30.59
C TYR A 654 3.34 -9.41 31.50
N GLY A 655 3.99 -8.33 31.96
CA GLY A 655 4.98 -8.40 33.02
C GLY A 655 4.29 -8.84 34.32
N VAL A 656 4.95 -9.67 35.11
CA VAL A 656 4.48 -10.12 36.44
C VAL A 656 5.32 -9.46 37.48
#